data_20b2018ff258a8dc947b9f2ee2e8f6cd
#
_entry.id   20b2018ff258a8dc947b9f2ee2e8f6cd
#
_cell.length_a   1.000
_cell.length_b   1.000
_cell.length_c   1.000
_cell.angle_alpha   90.00
_cell.angle_beta   90.00
_cell.angle_gamma   90.00
#
_symmetry.space_group_name_H-M   'P 1'
#
loop_
_entity.id
_entity.type
_entity.pdbx_description
1 polymer ?
#
loop_
_entity_poly.entity_id
_entity_poly.type
_entity_poly.pdbx_seq_one_letter_code
_entity_poly.pdbx_strand_id
1 'polypeptide(L)'
;MLATHRPFVRRVSWKLLFLRTIVATAGACAATYVGASEADTPEPAASGVLEEVVVTATRREESISRVPISITAITQDAIDQKGIKDFSDVVRFTPGVAIDSSQTNQISIRGISSSGGSGTTGIYIDDTPIQVRALGFNSDDALVKLFDLDRVEVLRGPQGTLFGAGSEGGTVRYITVQPSLTQTSVYAKAETSYTEGGTLSYESGVAAGIPVIDGVFGVRVSAWYRRDGGWIDRIDPTTLDVVDKNANEDGTAALRVAGLWQPNEAIRVTPSILYQNGQRNDVTIYWPEYSNPSENRYVSADPTARPEPDVFYLPSLNVQADMGAVRLISTTSYFHRDEISGYDGTLYNLGYYQSQIPLYGNAAGLAAFPLLDGSGIHLPAGLTDYRSPASVTNTQRNLTQELRLQSTDPTSRVGWTAGVFYSLDRQFSLEEIHDPMADAFFNQLFGYPIAEFFGTPLNPDGTSVLPMGDSYFNRLVSYDRQIAAFGEVNFNLTDTLKLTAGARISKDSFTIESLSGGPQNGGTRAGTQSNNEHPVTPKAGIQWQADPNDMYYFTYSKGFRPGGGNPSIPYDPTFQNLTLGCTQDFKNLGLTTGAPATYQSDSVQSFEVGAKNNIENRIRLATSVYYIKWNNIQENVVPPICQIQFTENLGDAVSKGIDVQADFLLTDAFSIESSFGYTDARYTTDTYLGPVHTGLPVVVAGDAIAGPNGIGTGYSIPPYSISLGLEYKFQAFAHESYVRGDWEYLAGDKWLHAAQDPNTSSYDPTGLPTERESFASLRAGTKL
;
A
#
# COMPACT_ATOMS: atom_id res chain seq x y z
N MET A 1 5.41 21.70 -36.14
CA MET A 1 5.52 20.29 -36.57
C MET A 1 5.36 19.43 -35.34
N LEU A 2 4.12 19.10 -35.00
CA LEU A 2 3.76 18.27 -33.85
C LEU A 2 3.49 16.87 -34.39
N ALA A 3 4.39 15.93 -34.12
CA ALA A 3 4.17 14.53 -34.44
C ALA A 3 3.19 13.93 -33.41
N THR A 4 2.00 13.61 -33.86
CA THR A 4 0.98 12.91 -33.09
C THR A 4 1.40 11.45 -32.88
N HIS A 5 1.89 11.12 -31.69
CA HIS A 5 1.92 9.74 -31.24
C HIS A 5 0.66 9.46 -30.41
N ARG A 6 -0.36 8.91 -31.07
CA ARG A 6 -1.44 8.20 -30.38
C ARG A 6 -0.86 6.90 -29.82
N PRO A 7 -0.99 6.60 -28.52
CA PRO A 7 -0.79 5.24 -28.04
C PRO A 7 -1.98 4.40 -28.55
N PHE A 8 -1.70 3.52 -29.48
CA PHE A 8 -2.63 2.49 -29.93
C PHE A 8 -2.81 1.49 -28.78
N VAL A 9 -3.88 1.61 -28.03
CA VAL A 9 -4.35 0.54 -27.15
C VAL A 9 -4.85 -0.58 -28.08
N ARG A 10 -3.93 -1.40 -28.58
CA ARG A 10 -4.29 -2.70 -29.16
C ARG A 10 -4.76 -3.57 -27.99
N ARG A 11 -6.04 -3.87 -27.93
CA ARG A 11 -6.61 -4.94 -27.14
C ARG A 11 -5.77 -6.21 -27.37
N VAL A 12 -4.96 -6.57 -26.37
CA VAL A 12 -4.15 -7.79 -26.40
C VAL A 12 -5.01 -8.94 -25.85
N SER A 13 -6.02 -9.33 -26.60
CA SER A 13 -6.86 -10.51 -26.30
C SER A 13 -6.12 -11.86 -26.49
N TRP A 14 -4.89 -11.85 -26.99
CA TRP A 14 -4.12 -13.06 -27.27
C TRP A 14 -3.28 -13.57 -26.09
N LYS A 15 -2.96 -12.72 -25.10
CA LYS A 15 -2.13 -13.15 -23.95
C LYS A 15 -2.88 -14.01 -22.93
N LEU A 16 -4.18 -13.79 -22.77
CA LEU A 16 -5.00 -14.58 -21.84
C LEU A 16 -5.27 -16.02 -22.34
N LEU A 17 -5.32 -16.21 -23.65
CA LEU A 17 -5.53 -17.54 -24.21
C LEU A 17 -4.31 -18.46 -24.00
N PHE A 18 -3.09 -17.89 -24.07
CA PHE A 18 -1.86 -18.65 -23.83
C PHE A 18 -1.68 -19.07 -22.37
N LEU A 19 -2.02 -18.20 -21.42
CA LEU A 19 -1.92 -18.53 -19.99
C LEU A 19 -3.00 -19.55 -19.56
N ARG A 20 -4.22 -19.45 -20.09
CA ARG A 20 -5.29 -20.43 -19.85
C ARG A 20 -4.95 -21.82 -20.39
N THR A 21 -4.22 -21.90 -21.49
CA THR A 21 -3.79 -23.17 -22.08
C THR A 21 -2.64 -23.82 -21.33
N ILE A 22 -1.71 -23.02 -20.75
CA ILE A 22 -0.59 -23.55 -19.97
C ILE A 22 -1.07 -24.12 -18.63
N VAL A 23 -2.01 -23.47 -17.95
CA VAL A 23 -2.57 -23.98 -16.68
C VAL A 23 -3.41 -25.24 -16.92
N ALA A 24 -4.17 -25.32 -18.02
CA ALA A 24 -4.95 -26.52 -18.34
C ALA A 24 -4.09 -27.73 -18.78
N THR A 25 -2.94 -27.50 -19.44
CA THR A 25 -2.01 -28.56 -19.83
C THR A 25 -1.10 -29.02 -18.70
N ALA A 26 -0.73 -28.13 -17.75
CA ALA A 26 0.04 -28.54 -16.57
C ALA A 26 -0.77 -29.46 -15.63
N GLY A 27 -2.09 -29.24 -15.50
CA GLY A 27 -2.97 -30.12 -14.73
C GLY A 27 -3.18 -31.52 -15.34
N ALA A 28 -3.02 -31.68 -16.66
CA ALA A 28 -3.19 -32.96 -17.32
C ALA A 28 -1.90 -33.83 -17.38
N CYS A 29 -0.71 -33.22 -17.24
CA CYS A 29 0.57 -33.94 -17.23
C CYS A 29 1.01 -34.46 -15.85
N ALA A 30 0.39 -34.03 -14.76
CA ALA A 30 0.77 -34.47 -13.40
C ALA A 30 0.20 -35.85 -13.02
N ALA A 31 -0.62 -36.47 -13.86
CA ALA A 31 -1.32 -37.71 -13.53
C ALA A 31 -0.59 -39.03 -13.90
N THR A 32 0.64 -38.99 -14.42
CA THR A 32 1.29 -40.24 -14.92
C THR A 32 2.77 -40.44 -14.54
N TYR A 33 3.25 -39.91 -13.41
CA TYR A 33 4.56 -40.36 -12.90
C TYR A 33 4.55 -40.50 -11.38
N VAL A 34 4.04 -41.62 -10.92
CA VAL A 34 4.32 -42.16 -9.58
C VAL A 34 5.39 -43.24 -9.74
N GLY A 35 6.62 -42.83 -9.73
CA GLY A 35 7.76 -43.71 -9.49
C GLY A 35 8.24 -43.42 -8.08
N ALA A 36 7.97 -44.32 -7.15
CA ALA A 36 8.46 -44.24 -5.79
C ALA A 36 9.98 -44.28 -5.79
N SER A 37 10.64 -43.19 -5.49
CA SER A 37 11.99 -43.16 -4.93
C SER A 37 11.81 -43.00 -3.42
N GLU A 38 12.42 -43.90 -2.64
CA GLU A 38 12.53 -43.71 -1.20
C GLU A 38 13.24 -42.36 -0.95
N ALA A 39 12.46 -41.35 -0.62
CA ALA A 39 12.99 -40.12 -0.10
C ALA A 39 13.33 -40.36 1.38
N ASP A 40 14.54 -40.03 1.76
CA ASP A 40 14.87 -39.81 3.16
C ASP A 40 13.78 -38.88 3.76
N THR A 41 12.99 -39.47 4.65
CA THR A 41 12.00 -38.73 5.40
C THR A 41 12.72 -37.60 6.15
N PRO A 42 12.30 -36.33 6.01
CA PRO A 42 12.71 -35.31 6.98
C PRO A 42 12.41 -35.89 8.36
N GLU A 43 13.37 -35.83 9.26
CA GLU A 43 13.14 -36.15 10.67
C GLU A 43 11.84 -35.46 11.11
N PRO A 44 10.83 -36.16 11.63
CA PRO A 44 9.58 -35.51 12.04
C PRO A 44 9.95 -34.45 13.05
N ALA A 45 9.56 -33.22 12.77
CA ALA A 45 9.70 -32.13 13.72
C ALA A 45 9.25 -32.63 15.08
N ALA A 46 10.10 -32.48 16.08
CA ALA A 46 9.87 -33.04 17.41
C ALA A 46 8.48 -32.56 17.86
N SER A 47 7.52 -33.46 17.95
CA SER A 47 6.17 -33.18 18.40
C SER A 47 6.26 -32.53 19.78
N GLY A 48 5.72 -31.31 19.96
CA GLY A 48 5.69 -30.61 21.24
C GLY A 48 6.58 -29.38 21.37
N VAL A 49 7.10 -28.81 20.27
CA VAL A 49 7.94 -27.60 20.25
C VAL A 49 7.41 -26.58 19.24
N LEU A 50 7.37 -25.30 19.61
CA LEU A 50 7.08 -24.23 18.66
C LEU A 50 8.24 -24.04 17.68
N GLU A 51 7.92 -24.09 16.37
CA GLU A 51 8.91 -23.92 15.30
C GLU A 51 9.53 -22.51 15.36
N GLU A 52 10.84 -22.42 15.23
CA GLU A 52 11.56 -21.16 15.22
C GLU A 52 11.65 -20.59 13.80
N VAL A 53 11.16 -19.37 13.60
CA VAL A 53 11.19 -18.69 12.31
C VAL A 53 12.49 -17.90 12.16
N VAL A 54 13.21 -18.12 11.06
CA VAL A 54 14.38 -17.33 10.66
C VAL A 54 13.90 -16.15 9.83
N VAL A 55 14.38 -14.95 10.15
CA VAL A 55 14.04 -13.69 9.46
C VAL A 55 15.28 -12.99 8.93
N THR A 56 15.07 -12.05 7.99
CA THR A 56 16.15 -11.25 7.40
C THR A 56 15.99 -9.75 7.63
N ALA A 57 15.30 -9.40 8.73
CA ALA A 57 14.95 -8.04 9.12
C ALA A 57 16.16 -7.12 9.34
N THR A 58 17.30 -7.68 9.78
CA THR A 58 18.56 -6.95 9.97
C THR A 58 19.50 -7.04 8.75
N ARG A 59 18.97 -7.44 7.58
CA ARG A 59 19.77 -7.78 6.39
C ARG A 59 20.70 -8.97 6.62
N ARG A 60 20.48 -9.76 7.67
CA ARG A 60 21.15 -11.02 8.02
C ARG A 60 20.09 -12.04 8.40
N GLU A 61 20.41 -13.31 8.18
CA GLU A 61 19.58 -14.41 8.66
C GLU A 61 19.78 -14.55 10.19
N GLU A 62 18.72 -14.31 10.93
CA GLU A 62 18.70 -14.43 12.38
C GLU A 62 17.36 -15.03 12.83
N SER A 63 17.37 -15.78 13.94
CA SER A 63 16.13 -16.22 14.54
C SER A 63 15.28 -15.03 14.99
N ILE A 64 13.97 -15.07 14.76
CA ILE A 64 13.04 -14.02 15.15
C ILE A 64 13.12 -13.70 16.66
N SER A 65 13.44 -14.69 17.50
CA SER A 65 13.61 -14.54 18.94
C SER A 65 14.83 -13.70 19.33
N ARG A 66 15.81 -13.56 18.42
CA ARG A 66 17.09 -12.86 18.67
C ARG A 66 17.19 -11.49 18.00
N VAL A 67 16.22 -11.13 17.19
CA VAL A 67 16.20 -9.83 16.50
C VAL A 67 15.63 -8.76 17.43
N PRO A 68 16.36 -7.67 17.78
CA PRO A 68 15.91 -6.64 18.72
C PRO A 68 15.01 -5.61 18.03
N ILE A 69 13.95 -6.07 17.37
CA ILE A 69 12.95 -5.28 16.66
C ILE A 69 11.58 -5.95 16.86
N SER A 70 10.53 -5.16 16.95
CA SER A 70 9.16 -5.66 16.87
C SER A 70 8.87 -6.13 15.44
N ILE A 71 8.68 -7.43 15.25
CA ILE A 71 8.50 -8.07 13.95
C ILE A 71 7.44 -9.16 14.00
N THR A 72 6.62 -9.23 12.96
CA THR A 72 5.75 -10.38 12.65
C THR A 72 6.29 -11.08 11.40
N ALA A 73 6.42 -12.38 11.43
CA ALA A 73 6.77 -13.19 10.25
C ALA A 73 5.71 -14.27 10.07
N ILE A 74 5.10 -14.31 8.90
CA ILE A 74 4.01 -15.26 8.54
C ILE A 74 4.54 -16.11 7.39
N THR A 75 4.77 -17.41 7.65
CA THR A 75 5.25 -18.38 6.66
C THR A 75 4.14 -18.77 5.68
N GLN A 76 4.49 -19.40 4.54
CA GLN A 76 3.49 -19.90 3.58
C GLN A 76 2.53 -20.89 4.24
N ASP A 77 3.03 -21.79 5.10
CA ASP A 77 2.18 -22.74 5.83
C ASP A 77 1.19 -22.03 6.74
N ALA A 78 1.62 -20.97 7.43
CA ALA A 78 0.72 -20.14 8.24
C ALA A 78 -0.29 -19.36 7.39
N ILE A 79 0.11 -18.88 6.20
CA ILE A 79 -0.79 -18.25 5.21
C ILE A 79 -1.91 -19.22 4.83
N ASP A 80 -1.55 -20.45 4.51
CA ASP A 80 -2.52 -21.48 4.09
C ASP A 80 -3.42 -21.93 5.25
N GLN A 81 -2.86 -22.17 6.43
CA GLN A 81 -3.61 -22.60 7.62
C GLN A 81 -4.60 -21.52 8.11
N LYS A 82 -4.18 -20.26 8.08
CA LYS A 82 -5.01 -19.10 8.48
C LYS A 82 -5.96 -18.67 7.37
N GLY A 83 -5.79 -19.19 6.15
CA GLY A 83 -6.59 -18.83 4.97
C GLY A 83 -6.40 -17.38 4.55
N ILE A 84 -5.20 -16.85 4.74
CA ILE A 84 -4.79 -15.52 4.33
C ILE A 84 -4.72 -15.46 2.80
N LYS A 85 -5.34 -14.46 2.18
CA LYS A 85 -5.44 -14.32 0.72
C LYS A 85 -4.64 -13.16 0.17
N ASP A 86 -4.63 -12.05 0.91
CA ASP A 86 -3.96 -10.82 0.55
C ASP A 86 -3.34 -10.15 1.78
N PHE A 87 -2.76 -8.99 1.57
CA PHE A 87 -2.12 -8.26 2.66
C PHE A 87 -3.12 -7.71 3.69
N SER A 88 -4.37 -7.47 3.30
CA SER A 88 -5.41 -7.04 4.26
C SER A 88 -5.67 -8.11 5.31
N ASP A 89 -5.58 -9.39 4.91
CA ASP A 89 -5.64 -10.50 5.86
C ASP A 89 -4.40 -10.55 6.77
N VAL A 90 -3.19 -10.30 6.23
CA VAL A 90 -1.95 -10.21 7.05
C VAL A 90 -2.07 -9.16 8.15
N VAL A 91 -2.69 -8.02 7.85
CA VAL A 91 -2.92 -6.93 8.80
C VAL A 91 -3.74 -7.38 10.00
N ARG A 92 -4.77 -8.20 9.82
CA ARG A 92 -5.63 -8.71 10.91
C ARG A 92 -4.87 -9.53 11.94
N PHE A 93 -3.79 -10.20 11.55
CA PHE A 93 -2.92 -10.99 12.45
C PHE A 93 -1.68 -10.21 12.93
N THR A 94 -1.53 -8.94 12.52
CA THR A 94 -0.35 -8.13 12.83
C THR A 94 -0.74 -6.95 13.71
N PRO A 95 -0.32 -6.89 14.98
CA PRO A 95 -0.72 -5.82 15.88
C PRO A 95 -0.14 -4.47 15.42
N GLY A 96 -0.94 -3.40 15.59
CA GLY A 96 -0.52 -2.03 15.29
C GLY A 96 -0.34 -1.72 13.79
N VAL A 97 -0.89 -2.54 12.89
CA VAL A 97 -0.90 -2.33 11.44
C VAL A 97 -2.33 -2.11 10.96
N ALA A 98 -2.51 -1.22 10.02
CA ALA A 98 -3.77 -0.98 9.31
C ALA A 98 -3.49 -0.78 7.81
N ILE A 99 -4.49 -1.01 6.97
CA ILE A 99 -4.43 -0.79 5.53
C ILE A 99 -5.73 -0.16 5.04
N ASP A 100 -5.63 0.78 4.12
CA ASP A 100 -6.78 1.24 3.35
C ASP A 100 -6.96 0.33 2.14
N SER A 101 -7.78 -0.69 2.28
CA SER A 101 -8.10 -1.63 1.20
C SER A 101 -9.20 -1.14 0.25
N SER A 102 -9.80 0.02 0.53
CA SER A 102 -10.92 0.54 -0.25
C SER A 102 -10.49 1.32 -1.49
N GLN A 103 -9.36 2.04 -1.41
CA GLN A 103 -8.91 2.93 -2.49
C GLN A 103 -7.41 2.86 -2.79
N THR A 104 -6.52 3.04 -1.79
CA THR A 104 -5.10 3.33 -2.04
C THR A 104 -4.15 2.19 -1.67
N ASN A 105 -4.63 1.13 -1.03
CA ASN A 105 -3.80 0.06 -0.47
C ASN A 105 -2.66 0.55 0.45
N GLN A 106 -2.74 1.79 0.93
CA GLN A 106 -1.70 2.37 1.77
C GLN A 106 -1.67 1.73 3.15
N ILE A 107 -0.45 1.43 3.61
CA ILE A 107 -0.20 0.72 4.86
C ILE A 107 0.21 1.72 5.94
N SER A 108 -0.48 1.67 7.08
CA SER A 108 -0.13 2.39 8.30
C SER A 108 0.43 1.44 9.33
N ILE A 109 1.56 1.79 9.93
CA ILE A 109 2.16 1.02 11.03
C ILE A 109 2.30 1.92 12.25
N ARG A 110 1.72 1.51 13.41
CA ARG A 110 1.74 2.26 14.67
C ARG A 110 1.21 3.70 14.53
N GLY A 111 0.22 3.87 13.68
CA GLY A 111 -0.39 5.17 13.44
C GLY A 111 0.42 6.12 12.56
N ILE A 112 1.55 5.69 11.99
CA ILE A 112 2.29 6.45 11.00
C ILE A 112 1.68 6.15 9.63
N SER A 113 0.96 7.12 9.09
CA SER A 113 0.15 7.00 7.88
C SER A 113 0.45 8.13 6.92
N SER A 114 0.32 7.90 5.63
CA SER A 114 0.55 8.93 4.61
C SER A 114 -0.74 9.35 3.95
N SER A 115 -0.91 10.65 3.78
CA SER A 115 -1.96 11.19 2.90
C SER A 115 -1.39 11.90 1.66
N GLY A 116 -0.08 12.04 1.56
CA GLY A 116 0.56 12.69 0.41
C GLY A 116 2.06 12.37 0.33
N GLY A 117 2.65 12.61 -0.82
CA GLY A 117 4.06 12.35 -1.06
C GLY A 117 4.39 10.86 -1.20
N SER A 118 5.54 10.42 -0.69
CA SER A 118 5.91 8.99 -0.64
C SER A 118 5.16 8.28 0.50
N GLY A 119 4.91 6.98 0.37
CA GLY A 119 4.35 6.18 1.46
C GLY A 119 5.25 6.16 2.70
N THR A 120 4.65 5.95 3.87
CA THR A 120 5.36 5.87 5.17
C THR A 120 5.85 4.47 5.50
N THR A 121 5.37 3.46 4.75
CA THR A 121 5.76 2.05 4.91
C THR A 121 6.55 1.58 3.69
N GLY A 122 7.78 1.09 3.93
CA GLY A 122 8.59 0.49 2.87
C GLY A 122 8.01 -0.85 2.42
N ILE A 123 7.84 -1.07 1.13
CA ILE A 123 7.34 -2.32 0.55
C ILE A 123 8.44 -2.96 -0.29
N TYR A 124 8.77 -4.20 0.00
CA TYR A 124 9.91 -4.91 -0.62
C TYR A 124 9.51 -6.30 -1.11
N ILE A 125 10.05 -6.67 -2.27
CA ILE A 125 10.12 -8.08 -2.71
C ILE A 125 11.59 -8.49 -2.61
N ASP A 126 11.88 -9.44 -1.73
CA ASP A 126 13.24 -9.79 -1.31
C ASP A 126 14.00 -8.52 -0.84
N ASP A 127 14.98 -8.08 -1.59
CA ASP A 127 15.76 -6.86 -1.31
C ASP A 127 15.40 -5.67 -2.22
N THR A 128 14.35 -5.78 -3.07
CA THR A 128 13.94 -4.74 -4.02
C THR A 128 12.79 -3.90 -3.47
N PRO A 129 12.95 -2.58 -3.34
CA PRO A 129 11.84 -1.68 -3.01
C PRO A 129 10.89 -1.53 -4.21
N ILE A 130 9.58 -1.64 -3.96
CA ILE A 130 8.52 -1.46 -4.97
C ILE A 130 7.53 -0.35 -4.59
N GLN A 131 7.83 0.38 -3.52
CA GLN A 131 7.00 1.47 -3.02
C GLN A 131 6.79 2.55 -4.08
N VAL A 132 5.61 3.13 -4.14
CA VAL A 132 5.22 4.21 -5.04
C VAL A 132 5.21 5.56 -4.33
N ARG A 133 5.42 6.65 -5.07
CA ARG A 133 5.12 8.00 -4.62
C ARG A 133 3.74 8.38 -5.16
N ALA A 134 2.84 8.86 -4.34
CA ALA A 134 1.57 9.38 -4.78
C ALA A 134 1.77 10.68 -5.57
N LEU A 135 1.62 10.64 -6.89
CA LEU A 135 1.73 11.79 -7.77
C LEU A 135 0.35 12.34 -8.16
N GLY A 136 -0.56 11.45 -8.49
CA GLY A 136 -1.91 11.75 -8.91
C GLY A 136 -2.93 11.35 -7.85
N PHE A 137 -4.18 11.55 -8.19
CA PHE A 137 -5.32 11.12 -7.42
C PHE A 137 -5.38 9.58 -7.38
N ASN A 138 -5.60 8.98 -6.21
CA ASN A 138 -5.78 7.54 -6.03
C ASN A 138 -4.64 6.64 -6.57
N SER A 139 -3.37 7.01 -6.35
CA SER A 139 -2.27 6.08 -6.63
C SER A 139 -2.22 4.98 -5.58
N ASP A 140 -2.30 3.73 -6.01
CA ASP A 140 -2.31 2.56 -5.15
C ASP A 140 -0.90 2.04 -4.88
N ASP A 141 -0.62 1.62 -3.65
CA ASP A 141 0.56 0.81 -3.37
C ASP A 141 0.47 -0.56 -4.05
N ALA A 142 1.58 -1.00 -4.65
CA ALA A 142 1.66 -2.32 -5.27
C ALA A 142 1.73 -3.41 -4.20
N LEU A 143 0.75 -4.31 -4.16
CA LEU A 143 0.72 -5.43 -3.25
C LEU A 143 0.96 -6.75 -3.99
N VAL A 144 1.87 -7.56 -3.46
CA VAL A 144 2.21 -8.87 -4.02
C VAL A 144 1.19 -9.91 -3.57
N LYS A 145 0.71 -10.74 -4.49
CA LYS A 145 -0.18 -11.85 -4.15
C LYS A 145 0.59 -12.98 -3.44
N LEU A 146 -0.06 -13.57 -2.45
CA LEU A 146 0.57 -14.45 -1.45
C LEU A 146 0.56 -15.92 -1.92
N PHE A 147 1.40 -16.22 -2.91
CA PHE A 147 1.60 -17.57 -3.42
C PHE A 147 3.09 -17.86 -3.63
N ASP A 148 3.53 -19.02 -3.17
CA ASP A 148 4.93 -19.48 -3.27
C ASP A 148 5.94 -18.52 -2.63
N LEU A 149 5.57 -18.00 -1.47
CA LEU A 149 6.44 -17.19 -0.61
C LEU A 149 7.11 -18.11 0.44
N ASP A 150 8.30 -17.75 0.86
CA ASP A 150 8.88 -18.30 2.08
C ASP A 150 8.16 -17.74 3.31
N ARG A 151 7.98 -16.41 3.33
CA ARG A 151 7.24 -15.70 4.36
C ARG A 151 6.96 -14.25 3.98
N VAL A 152 6.07 -13.62 4.75
CA VAL A 152 5.91 -12.16 4.80
C VAL A 152 6.46 -11.66 6.13
N GLU A 153 7.37 -10.69 6.10
CA GLU A 153 7.93 -10.03 7.28
C GLU A 153 7.34 -8.63 7.41
N VAL A 154 6.78 -8.29 8.57
CA VAL A 154 6.30 -6.93 8.89
C VAL A 154 7.12 -6.39 10.05
N LEU A 155 8.02 -5.45 9.75
CA LEU A 155 8.90 -4.77 10.70
C LEU A 155 8.21 -3.51 11.18
N ARG A 156 7.96 -3.37 12.46
CA ARG A 156 7.29 -2.21 13.05
C ARG A 156 8.29 -1.22 13.63
N GLY A 157 8.00 0.06 13.44
CA GLY A 157 8.89 1.17 13.78
C GLY A 157 9.91 1.48 12.68
N PRO A 158 10.57 2.64 12.74
CA PRO A 158 11.40 3.15 11.67
C PRO A 158 12.56 2.24 11.28
N GLN A 159 12.71 2.00 9.98
CA GLN A 159 13.77 1.17 9.41
C GLN A 159 14.71 1.96 8.47
N GLY A 160 14.74 3.29 8.58
CA GLY A 160 15.46 4.18 7.67
C GLY A 160 16.95 3.89 7.51
N THR A 161 17.63 3.32 8.50
CA THR A 161 19.07 3.00 8.43
C THR A 161 19.36 1.90 7.40
N LEU A 162 18.65 0.79 7.41
CA LEU A 162 18.91 -0.36 6.55
C LEU A 162 18.02 -0.42 5.30
N PHE A 163 16.84 0.20 5.36
CA PHE A 163 15.86 0.16 4.27
C PHE A 163 15.67 1.51 3.58
N GLY A 164 16.06 2.61 4.21
CA GLY A 164 16.10 3.93 3.57
C GLY A 164 14.80 4.71 3.64
N ALA A 165 14.57 5.51 2.60
CA ALA A 165 13.43 6.39 2.49
C ALA A 165 12.09 5.64 2.49
N GLY A 166 11.03 6.26 3.06
CA GLY A 166 9.69 5.70 3.08
C GLY A 166 9.48 4.55 4.08
N SER A 167 10.50 4.20 4.90
CA SER A 167 10.36 3.21 5.97
C SER A 167 10.25 3.88 7.34
N GLU A 168 9.31 4.83 7.47
CA GLU A 168 9.07 5.61 8.69
C GLU A 168 8.25 4.86 9.72
N GLY A 169 7.09 4.36 9.35
CA GLY A 169 6.23 3.54 10.20
C GLY A 169 6.78 2.13 10.35
N GLY A 170 7.39 1.61 9.28
CA GLY A 170 7.94 0.26 9.23
C GLY A 170 8.25 -0.21 7.82
N THR A 171 8.38 -1.53 7.68
CA THR A 171 8.69 -2.17 6.40
C THR A 171 7.95 -3.49 6.26
N VAL A 172 7.33 -3.72 5.12
CA VAL A 172 6.73 -4.99 4.69
C VAL A 172 7.65 -5.63 3.68
N ARG A 173 7.98 -6.91 3.87
CA ARG A 173 8.85 -7.66 2.99
C ARG A 173 8.20 -8.98 2.58
N TYR A 174 8.08 -9.20 1.31
CA TYR A 174 7.67 -10.46 0.70
C TYR A 174 8.94 -11.23 0.36
N ILE A 175 9.22 -12.29 1.09
CA ILE A 175 10.41 -13.14 0.89
C ILE A 175 10.01 -14.33 0.04
N THR A 176 10.65 -14.49 -1.12
CA THR A 176 10.31 -15.52 -2.08
C THR A 176 11.08 -16.82 -1.81
N VAL A 177 10.46 -17.97 -2.11
CA VAL A 177 11.15 -19.27 -2.02
C VAL A 177 12.30 -19.33 -3.03
N GLN A 178 13.50 -19.65 -2.56
CA GLN A 178 14.68 -19.75 -3.41
C GLN A 178 14.81 -21.14 -4.04
N PRO A 179 15.39 -21.27 -5.25
CA PRO A 179 15.68 -22.57 -5.85
C PRO A 179 16.64 -23.39 -4.98
N SER A 180 16.41 -24.71 -4.89
CA SER A 180 17.33 -25.64 -4.21
C SER A 180 18.36 -26.19 -5.20
N LEU A 181 19.57 -26.46 -4.72
CA LEU A 181 20.64 -27.11 -5.48
C LEU A 181 20.65 -28.62 -5.33
N THR A 182 19.88 -29.15 -4.35
CA THR A 182 19.97 -30.58 -3.98
C THR A 182 18.60 -31.27 -3.86
N GLN A 183 17.52 -30.49 -3.69
CA GLN A 183 16.20 -31.05 -3.42
C GLN A 183 15.19 -30.62 -4.49
N THR A 184 14.39 -31.58 -4.95
CA THR A 184 13.18 -31.30 -5.72
C THR A 184 12.04 -30.98 -4.76
N SER A 185 11.32 -29.91 -5.04
CA SER A 185 10.16 -29.51 -4.26
C SER A 185 8.99 -29.12 -5.17
N VAL A 186 7.79 -29.50 -4.76
CA VAL A 186 6.55 -29.14 -5.46
C VAL A 186 5.58 -28.59 -4.43
N TYR A 187 4.98 -27.46 -4.74
CA TYR A 187 3.88 -26.89 -3.99
C TYR A 187 2.72 -26.67 -4.95
N ALA A 188 1.53 -27.11 -4.59
CA ALA A 188 0.34 -26.93 -5.39
C ALA A 188 -0.84 -26.56 -4.49
N LYS A 189 -1.66 -25.61 -4.96
CA LYS A 189 -2.85 -25.14 -4.27
C LYS A 189 -4.01 -25.07 -5.24
N ALA A 190 -5.18 -25.56 -4.80
CA ALA A 190 -6.45 -25.35 -5.48
C ALA A 190 -7.52 -25.07 -4.43
N GLU A 191 -8.32 -24.04 -4.67
CA GLU A 191 -9.36 -23.62 -3.75
C GLU A 191 -10.59 -23.16 -4.53
N THR A 192 -11.75 -23.40 -3.96
CA THR A 192 -13.00 -22.76 -4.38
C THR A 192 -13.70 -22.20 -3.14
N SER A 193 -14.25 -21.00 -3.27
CA SER A 193 -14.98 -20.35 -2.20
C SER A 193 -16.24 -19.65 -2.74
N TYR A 194 -17.18 -19.41 -1.86
CA TYR A 194 -18.42 -18.73 -2.19
C TYR A 194 -18.70 -17.66 -1.16
N THR A 195 -18.99 -16.45 -1.63
CA THR A 195 -19.43 -15.33 -0.80
C THR A 195 -20.96 -15.25 -0.88
N GLU A 196 -21.64 -15.20 0.26
CA GLU A 196 -23.10 -15.04 0.28
C GLU A 196 -23.49 -13.71 -0.38
N GLY A 197 -24.49 -13.77 -1.26
CA GLY A 197 -24.87 -12.61 -2.09
C GLY A 197 -24.00 -12.38 -3.32
N GLY A 198 -22.89 -13.12 -3.46
CA GLY A 198 -21.93 -12.95 -4.55
C GLY A 198 -21.81 -14.15 -5.49
N THR A 199 -20.69 -14.25 -6.19
CA THR A 199 -20.37 -15.33 -7.13
C THR A 199 -19.21 -16.20 -6.64
N LEU A 200 -19.01 -17.33 -7.34
CA LEU A 200 -17.94 -18.29 -7.04
C LEU A 200 -16.55 -17.65 -7.24
N SER A 201 -15.72 -17.79 -6.23
CA SER A 201 -14.27 -17.54 -6.30
C SER A 201 -13.52 -18.85 -6.48
N TYR A 202 -12.41 -18.81 -7.18
CA TYR A 202 -11.52 -19.96 -7.31
C TYR A 202 -10.06 -19.56 -7.45
N GLU A 203 -9.19 -20.42 -6.96
CA GLU A 203 -7.74 -20.24 -6.97
C GLU A 203 -7.07 -21.52 -7.43
N SER A 204 -6.01 -21.42 -8.21
CA SER A 204 -5.14 -22.53 -8.54
C SER A 204 -3.71 -22.05 -8.74
N GLY A 205 -2.76 -22.80 -8.24
CA GLY A 205 -1.35 -22.49 -8.39
C GLY A 205 -0.47 -23.72 -8.27
N VAL A 206 0.66 -23.67 -8.93
CA VAL A 206 1.71 -24.68 -8.85
C VAL A 206 3.07 -24.01 -8.82
N ALA A 207 3.95 -24.48 -7.95
CA ALA A 207 5.36 -24.12 -7.92
C ALA A 207 6.20 -25.39 -7.91
N ALA A 208 7.27 -25.42 -8.69
CA ALA A 208 8.20 -26.54 -8.76
C ALA A 208 9.63 -26.04 -8.74
N GLY A 209 10.44 -26.62 -7.88
CA GLY A 209 11.88 -26.40 -7.80
C GLY A 209 12.63 -27.69 -8.09
N ILE A 210 13.64 -27.62 -8.94
CA ILE A 210 14.48 -28.78 -9.28
C ILE A 210 15.96 -28.39 -9.30
N PRO A 211 16.86 -29.25 -8.78
CA PRO A 211 18.29 -29.18 -9.07
C PRO A 211 18.53 -29.69 -10.51
N VAL A 212 18.93 -28.79 -11.40
CA VAL A 212 19.25 -29.12 -12.81
C VAL A 212 20.64 -29.76 -12.90
N ILE A 213 21.58 -29.24 -12.09
CA ILE A 213 22.91 -29.80 -11.87
C ILE A 213 23.10 -29.83 -10.34
N ASP A 214 23.17 -31.04 -9.81
CA ASP A 214 23.26 -31.26 -8.36
C ASP A 214 24.40 -30.46 -7.73
N GLY A 215 24.10 -29.73 -6.65
CA GLY A 215 25.05 -28.88 -5.95
C GLY A 215 25.50 -27.62 -6.71
N VAL A 216 25.11 -27.42 -7.99
CA VAL A 216 25.63 -26.33 -8.82
C VAL A 216 24.55 -25.42 -9.39
N PHE A 217 23.46 -25.99 -9.94
CA PHE A 217 22.42 -25.16 -10.57
C PHE A 217 21.03 -25.71 -10.31
N GLY A 218 20.18 -24.89 -9.75
CA GLY A 218 18.77 -25.17 -9.51
C GLY A 218 17.86 -24.10 -10.14
N VAL A 219 16.64 -24.50 -10.42
CA VAL A 219 15.60 -23.61 -10.98
C VAL A 219 14.30 -23.79 -10.19
N ARG A 220 13.57 -22.71 -9.97
CA ARG A 220 12.20 -22.72 -9.45
C ARG A 220 11.30 -21.93 -10.35
N VAL A 221 10.12 -22.50 -10.64
CA VAL A 221 9.07 -21.85 -11.42
C VAL A 221 7.78 -21.93 -10.63
N SER A 222 7.07 -20.84 -10.52
CA SER A 222 5.72 -20.79 -9.96
C SER A 222 4.76 -20.08 -10.89
N ALA A 223 3.52 -20.60 -10.99
CA ALA A 223 2.42 -20.02 -11.75
C ALA A 223 1.15 -20.13 -10.92
N TRP A 224 0.41 -19.04 -10.84
CA TRP A 224 -0.77 -18.93 -9.99
C TRP A 224 -1.81 -18.06 -10.65
N TYR A 225 -3.08 -18.39 -10.41
CA TYR A 225 -4.24 -17.62 -10.83
C TYR A 225 -5.33 -17.69 -9.77
N ARG A 226 -5.94 -16.54 -9.47
CA ARG A 226 -7.12 -16.43 -8.63
C ARG A 226 -8.15 -15.53 -9.32
N ARG A 227 -9.41 -15.91 -9.19
CA ARG A 227 -10.56 -15.07 -9.46
C ARG A 227 -11.38 -14.96 -8.20
N ASP A 228 -11.55 -13.75 -7.72
CA ASP A 228 -12.48 -13.39 -6.66
C ASP A 228 -13.81 -13.02 -7.29
N GLY A 229 -14.87 -13.73 -6.91
CA GLY A 229 -16.22 -13.44 -7.36
C GLY A 229 -16.73 -12.14 -6.75
N GLY A 230 -17.32 -11.28 -7.56
CA GLY A 230 -17.94 -10.05 -7.07
C GLY A 230 -19.16 -10.32 -6.18
N TRP A 231 -19.55 -9.31 -5.41
CA TRP A 231 -20.68 -9.35 -4.47
C TRP A 231 -21.40 -7.99 -4.36
N ILE A 232 -20.99 -6.98 -5.15
CA ILE A 232 -21.63 -5.66 -5.25
C ILE A 232 -22.32 -5.57 -6.61
N ASP A 233 -23.64 -5.32 -6.62
CA ASP A 233 -24.37 -5.03 -7.84
C ASP A 233 -24.23 -3.55 -8.19
N ARG A 234 -23.95 -3.20 -9.46
CA ARG A 234 -24.01 -1.83 -9.91
C ARG A 234 -25.37 -1.55 -10.54
N ILE A 235 -26.01 -0.47 -10.11
CA ILE A 235 -27.31 0.00 -10.62
C ILE A 235 -27.14 1.30 -11.41
N ASP A 236 -28.07 1.55 -12.32
CA ASP A 236 -28.22 2.88 -12.88
C ASP A 236 -28.83 3.82 -11.83
N PRO A 237 -28.16 4.93 -11.49
CA PRO A 237 -28.63 5.81 -10.41
C PRO A 237 -29.93 6.52 -10.70
N THR A 238 -30.41 6.53 -11.98
CA THR A 238 -31.65 7.19 -12.40
C THR A 238 -32.82 6.24 -12.42
N THR A 239 -32.62 5.03 -12.95
CA THR A 239 -33.69 4.02 -13.10
C THR A 239 -33.72 3.03 -11.93
N LEU A 240 -32.65 2.91 -11.19
CA LEU A 240 -32.38 1.92 -10.15
C LEU A 240 -32.35 0.47 -10.65
N ASP A 241 -32.28 0.28 -11.96
CA ASP A 241 -32.13 -1.05 -12.56
C ASP A 241 -30.70 -1.56 -12.37
N VAL A 242 -30.54 -2.86 -12.11
CA VAL A 242 -29.23 -3.49 -12.07
C VAL A 242 -28.63 -3.53 -13.47
N VAL A 243 -27.51 -2.82 -13.68
CA VAL A 243 -26.80 -2.75 -14.96
C VAL A 243 -25.62 -3.73 -15.03
N ASP A 244 -25.08 -4.09 -13.85
CA ASP A 244 -24.01 -5.09 -13.75
C ASP A 244 -24.11 -5.83 -12.40
N LYS A 245 -24.20 -7.15 -12.47
CA LYS A 245 -24.27 -7.99 -11.27
C LYS A 245 -22.88 -8.39 -10.83
N ASN A 246 -22.67 -8.27 -9.49
CA ASN A 246 -21.39 -8.64 -8.88
C ASN A 246 -20.22 -7.93 -9.57
N ALA A 247 -20.38 -6.63 -9.84
CA ALA A 247 -19.52 -5.83 -10.69
C ALA A 247 -18.04 -5.79 -10.20
N ASN A 248 -17.80 -5.92 -8.89
CA ASN A 248 -16.47 -5.85 -8.27
C ASN A 248 -15.66 -7.18 -8.33
N GLU A 249 -15.84 -7.95 -9.41
CA GLU A 249 -15.01 -9.14 -9.67
C GLU A 249 -13.54 -8.75 -9.87
N ASP A 250 -12.61 -9.51 -9.24
CA ASP A 250 -11.16 -9.35 -9.41
C ASP A 250 -10.53 -10.65 -9.92
N GLY A 251 -9.64 -10.54 -10.88
CA GLY A 251 -8.86 -11.65 -11.42
C GLY A 251 -7.37 -11.32 -11.41
N THR A 252 -6.53 -12.16 -10.75
CA THR A 252 -5.09 -11.93 -10.71
C THR A 252 -4.32 -13.18 -11.13
N ALA A 253 -3.30 -13.00 -11.99
CA ALA A 253 -2.33 -14.02 -12.37
C ALA A 253 -0.92 -13.60 -11.92
N ALA A 254 -0.13 -14.56 -11.42
CA ALA A 254 1.27 -14.35 -11.10
C ALA A 254 2.13 -15.47 -11.67
N LEU A 255 3.32 -15.10 -12.15
CA LEU A 255 4.34 -16.01 -12.66
C LEU A 255 5.70 -15.60 -12.11
N ARG A 256 6.45 -16.53 -11.55
CA ARG A 256 7.83 -16.31 -11.14
C ARG A 256 8.75 -17.38 -11.71
N VAL A 257 9.91 -16.97 -12.18
CA VAL A 257 11.01 -17.84 -12.57
C VAL A 257 12.26 -17.37 -11.85
N ALA A 258 12.96 -18.29 -11.18
CA ALA A 258 14.21 -18.02 -10.50
C ALA A 258 15.22 -19.13 -10.78
N GLY A 259 16.48 -18.75 -10.96
CA GLY A 259 17.62 -19.66 -11.04
C GLY A 259 18.55 -19.44 -9.84
N LEU A 260 19.23 -20.48 -9.40
CA LEU A 260 20.33 -20.40 -8.44
C LEU A 260 21.53 -21.11 -9.02
N TRP A 261 22.60 -20.37 -9.28
CA TRP A 261 23.85 -20.88 -9.80
C TRP A 261 24.97 -20.67 -8.77
N GLN A 262 25.57 -21.76 -8.35
CA GLN A 262 26.67 -21.80 -7.39
C GLN A 262 27.85 -22.56 -7.99
N PRO A 263 28.70 -21.90 -8.82
CA PRO A 263 29.83 -22.57 -9.52
C PRO A 263 30.91 -23.08 -8.55
N ASN A 264 30.95 -22.54 -7.35
CA ASN A 264 31.84 -22.96 -6.27
C ASN A 264 31.23 -22.50 -4.92
N GLU A 265 31.84 -22.90 -3.81
CA GLU A 265 31.37 -22.60 -2.45
C GLU A 265 31.33 -21.07 -2.14
N ALA A 266 32.14 -20.27 -2.85
CA ALA A 266 32.27 -18.85 -2.58
C ALA A 266 31.28 -17.97 -3.36
N ILE A 267 30.76 -18.42 -4.50
CA ILE A 267 29.95 -17.57 -5.38
C ILE A 267 28.57 -18.16 -5.56
N ARG A 268 27.55 -17.32 -5.32
CA ARG A 268 26.13 -17.62 -5.55
C ARG A 268 25.49 -16.52 -6.40
N VAL A 269 24.82 -16.91 -7.48
CA VAL A 269 24.14 -16.00 -8.42
C VAL A 269 22.70 -16.42 -8.57
N THR A 270 21.78 -15.50 -8.27
CA THR A 270 20.34 -15.74 -8.29
C THR A 270 19.64 -14.73 -9.21
N PRO A 271 19.50 -15.01 -10.51
CA PRO A 271 18.60 -14.27 -11.37
C PRO A 271 17.15 -14.67 -11.10
N SER A 272 16.23 -13.72 -11.12
CA SER A 272 14.79 -13.98 -11.05
C SER A 272 13.99 -12.97 -11.83
N ILE A 273 12.76 -13.35 -12.19
CA ILE A 273 11.74 -12.45 -12.70
C ILE A 273 10.40 -12.83 -12.07
N LEU A 274 9.72 -11.82 -11.54
CA LEU A 274 8.33 -11.90 -11.10
C LEU A 274 7.46 -11.09 -12.04
N TYR A 275 6.33 -11.63 -12.44
CA TYR A 275 5.27 -10.96 -13.20
C TYR A 275 3.95 -11.13 -12.48
N GLN A 276 3.19 -10.05 -12.31
CA GLN A 276 1.83 -10.07 -11.79
C GLN A 276 0.93 -9.24 -12.69
N ASN A 277 -0.29 -9.72 -12.91
CA ASN A 277 -1.34 -9.03 -13.69
C ASN A 277 -2.66 -9.19 -12.95
N GLY A 278 -3.12 -8.12 -12.33
CA GLY A 278 -4.41 -7.97 -11.69
C GLY A 278 -5.40 -7.23 -12.60
N GLN A 279 -6.66 -7.62 -12.54
CA GLN A 279 -7.75 -6.95 -13.24
C GLN A 279 -8.99 -6.95 -12.34
N ARG A 280 -9.27 -5.83 -11.71
CA ARG A 280 -10.52 -5.58 -11.04
C ARG A 280 -11.50 -4.94 -12.03
N ASN A 281 -12.73 -5.45 -12.10
CA ASN A 281 -13.72 -4.95 -13.05
C ASN A 281 -14.39 -3.66 -12.57
N ASP A 282 -14.58 -3.52 -11.26
CA ASP A 282 -15.14 -2.32 -10.63
C ASP A 282 -14.66 -2.23 -9.17
N VAL A 283 -14.89 -1.10 -8.53
CA VAL A 283 -14.45 -0.84 -7.15
C VAL A 283 -15.26 -1.62 -6.13
N THR A 284 -14.65 -1.83 -4.96
CA THR A 284 -15.26 -2.52 -3.81
C THR A 284 -15.89 -1.50 -2.85
N ILE A 285 -16.71 -0.59 -3.41
CA ILE A 285 -17.43 0.45 -2.66
C ILE A 285 -18.92 0.30 -2.93
N TYR A 286 -19.73 0.39 -1.89
CA TYR A 286 -21.18 0.35 -2.01
C TYR A 286 -21.83 1.60 -1.39
N TRP A 287 -23.03 1.92 -1.84
CA TRP A 287 -23.81 3.04 -1.35
C TRP A 287 -24.76 2.55 -0.23
N PRO A 288 -24.62 3.04 1.00
CA PRO A 288 -25.50 2.64 2.12
C PRO A 288 -26.98 2.84 1.83
N GLU A 289 -27.34 3.91 1.12
CA GLU A 289 -28.72 4.28 0.80
C GLU A 289 -29.46 3.22 -0.03
N TYR A 290 -28.75 2.51 -0.90
CA TYR A 290 -29.32 1.48 -1.79
C TYR A 290 -29.00 0.06 -1.32
N SER A 291 -28.15 -0.09 -0.31
CA SER A 291 -27.71 -1.38 0.20
C SER A 291 -28.51 -1.84 1.40
N ASN A 292 -28.58 -3.15 1.61
CA ASN A 292 -29.15 -3.75 2.82
C ASN A 292 -28.20 -4.84 3.34
N PRO A 293 -27.21 -4.47 4.17
CA PRO A 293 -26.25 -5.43 4.73
C PRO A 293 -26.90 -6.56 5.53
N SER A 294 -28.08 -6.34 6.12
CA SER A 294 -28.80 -7.38 6.87
C SER A 294 -29.35 -8.51 5.97
N GLU A 295 -29.46 -8.27 4.67
CA GLU A 295 -29.87 -9.22 3.63
C GLU A 295 -28.69 -9.59 2.71
N ASN A 296 -27.46 -9.23 3.06
CA ASN A 296 -26.26 -9.40 2.24
C ASN A 296 -26.40 -8.81 0.83
N ARG A 297 -27.15 -7.70 0.72
CA ARG A 297 -27.33 -6.98 -0.54
C ARG A 297 -26.54 -5.69 -0.51
N TYR A 298 -25.53 -5.63 -1.38
CA TYR A 298 -24.65 -4.47 -1.54
C TYR A 298 -24.78 -3.92 -2.95
N VAL A 299 -24.90 -2.61 -3.07
CA VAL A 299 -25.21 -1.94 -4.32
C VAL A 299 -24.34 -0.70 -4.47
N SER A 300 -23.69 -0.56 -5.63
CA SER A 300 -23.06 0.69 -6.09
C SER A 300 -23.99 1.39 -7.08
N ALA A 301 -24.20 2.68 -6.86
CA ALA A 301 -24.95 3.54 -7.78
C ALA A 301 -24.03 4.44 -8.61
N ASP A 302 -22.76 4.05 -8.77
CA ASP A 302 -21.82 4.76 -9.62
C ASP A 302 -22.27 4.75 -11.08
N PRO A 303 -22.42 5.92 -11.73
CA PRO A 303 -22.86 6.02 -13.11
C PRO A 303 -21.97 5.31 -14.13
N THR A 304 -20.67 5.17 -13.81
CA THR A 304 -19.67 4.55 -14.70
C THR A 304 -18.93 3.42 -13.98
N ALA A 305 -18.58 2.37 -14.73
CA ALA A 305 -17.70 1.33 -14.23
C ALA A 305 -16.26 1.86 -14.10
N ARG A 306 -15.55 1.40 -13.06
CA ARG A 306 -14.16 1.78 -12.77
C ARG A 306 -13.25 0.56 -12.80
N PRO A 307 -12.86 0.07 -13.97
CA PRO A 307 -11.92 -1.05 -14.07
C PRO A 307 -10.51 -0.61 -13.67
N GLU A 308 -9.86 -1.43 -12.84
CA GLU A 308 -8.53 -1.15 -12.29
C GLU A 308 -7.53 -2.26 -12.68
N PRO A 309 -6.99 -2.24 -13.90
CA PRO A 309 -5.90 -3.12 -14.29
C PRO A 309 -4.59 -2.67 -13.62
N ASP A 310 -3.87 -3.61 -13.03
CA ASP A 310 -2.55 -3.42 -12.41
C ASP A 310 -1.60 -4.52 -12.86
N VAL A 311 -0.56 -4.13 -13.60
CA VAL A 311 0.42 -5.07 -14.16
C VAL A 311 1.82 -4.64 -13.79
N PHE A 312 2.58 -5.54 -13.20
CA PHE A 312 4.00 -5.27 -12.96
C PHE A 312 4.90 -6.45 -13.30
N TYR A 313 6.17 -6.15 -13.56
CA TYR A 313 7.23 -7.13 -13.63
C TYR A 313 8.51 -6.63 -12.95
N LEU A 314 9.24 -7.57 -12.38
CA LEU A 314 10.44 -7.32 -11.58
C LEU A 314 11.53 -8.35 -11.94
N PRO A 315 12.37 -8.10 -12.97
CA PRO A 315 13.63 -8.81 -13.11
C PRO A 315 14.61 -8.34 -12.03
N SER A 316 15.29 -9.29 -11.42
CA SER A 316 16.32 -9.03 -10.42
C SER A 316 17.50 -9.98 -10.54
N LEU A 317 18.67 -9.53 -10.09
CA LEU A 317 19.90 -10.29 -10.03
C LEU A 317 20.54 -10.08 -8.66
N ASN A 318 20.61 -11.14 -7.87
CA ASN A 318 21.36 -11.16 -6.62
C ASN A 318 22.67 -11.95 -6.82
N VAL A 319 23.79 -11.34 -6.46
CA VAL A 319 25.12 -11.98 -6.50
C VAL A 319 25.73 -11.91 -5.10
N GLN A 320 26.12 -13.05 -4.57
CA GLN A 320 26.81 -13.15 -3.30
C GLN A 320 28.20 -13.76 -3.54
N ALA A 321 29.21 -13.19 -2.88
CA ALA A 321 30.57 -13.68 -2.92
C ALA A 321 31.19 -13.73 -1.52
N ASP A 322 31.49 -14.93 -1.04
CA ASP A 322 32.17 -15.15 0.23
C ASP A 322 33.69 -15.04 0.03
N MET A 323 34.27 -14.03 0.68
CA MET A 323 35.70 -13.68 0.61
C MET A 323 36.40 -13.94 1.95
N GLY A 324 36.09 -15.05 2.58
CA GLY A 324 36.57 -15.39 3.91
C GLY A 324 35.84 -14.62 5.03
N ALA A 325 36.50 -13.63 5.62
CA ALA A 325 35.91 -12.85 6.71
C ALA A 325 34.83 -11.87 6.30
N VAL A 326 34.60 -11.69 5.00
CA VAL A 326 33.64 -10.73 4.43
C VAL A 326 32.83 -11.38 3.34
N ARG A 327 31.50 -11.15 3.35
CA ARG A 327 30.59 -11.47 2.26
C ARG A 327 30.23 -10.20 1.50
N LEU A 328 30.41 -10.23 0.18
CA LEU A 328 29.86 -9.23 -0.74
C LEU A 328 28.48 -9.66 -1.20
N ILE A 329 27.50 -8.75 -1.19
CA ILE A 329 26.16 -8.96 -1.74
C ILE A 329 25.88 -7.79 -2.69
N SER A 330 25.46 -8.12 -3.91
CA SER A 330 25.06 -7.16 -4.93
C SER A 330 23.65 -7.50 -5.40
N THR A 331 22.73 -6.57 -5.27
CA THR A 331 21.36 -6.71 -5.77
C THR A 331 21.08 -5.63 -6.80
N THR A 332 20.79 -6.05 -8.03
CA THR A 332 20.34 -5.19 -9.13
C THR A 332 18.92 -5.55 -9.49
N SER A 333 18.03 -4.59 -9.59
CA SER A 333 16.64 -4.86 -9.96
C SER A 333 16.03 -3.73 -10.77
N TYR A 334 15.04 -4.08 -11.57
CA TYR A 334 14.25 -3.13 -12.34
C TYR A 334 12.76 -3.45 -12.14
N PHE A 335 12.06 -2.56 -11.46
CA PHE A 335 10.62 -2.64 -11.26
C PHE A 335 9.90 -1.81 -12.31
N HIS A 336 8.93 -2.40 -12.98
CA HIS A 336 8.04 -1.70 -13.90
C HIS A 336 6.60 -2.06 -13.59
N ARG A 337 5.76 -1.04 -13.43
CA ARG A 337 4.33 -1.18 -13.19
C ARG A 337 3.56 -0.23 -14.09
N ASP A 338 2.47 -0.73 -14.66
CA ASP A 338 1.42 0.04 -15.32
C ASP A 338 0.10 -0.25 -14.59
N GLU A 339 -0.56 0.80 -14.15
CA GLU A 339 -1.80 0.74 -13.37
C GLU A 339 -2.76 1.79 -13.91
N ILE A 340 -4.06 1.45 -13.92
CA ILE A 340 -5.14 2.39 -14.15
C ILE A 340 -6.06 2.29 -12.96
N SER A 341 -6.26 3.40 -12.29
CA SER A 341 -7.27 3.61 -11.26
C SER A 341 -8.24 4.69 -11.70
N GLY A 342 -9.14 5.08 -10.84
CA GLY A 342 -10.05 6.16 -11.16
C GLY A 342 -11.10 6.39 -10.09
N TYR A 343 -11.91 7.38 -10.36
CA TYR A 343 -13.10 7.71 -9.57
C TYR A 343 -14.27 7.98 -10.51
N ASP A 344 -15.50 8.03 -9.98
CA ASP A 344 -16.63 8.42 -10.81
C ASP A 344 -16.62 9.93 -11.04
N GLY A 345 -16.14 10.34 -12.21
CA GLY A 345 -16.06 11.74 -12.61
C GLY A 345 -17.44 12.39 -12.75
N THR A 346 -18.51 11.62 -12.97
CA THR A 346 -19.89 12.14 -13.02
C THR A 346 -20.29 12.63 -11.64
N LEU A 347 -20.09 11.80 -10.61
CA LEU A 347 -20.39 12.18 -9.22
C LEU A 347 -19.53 13.36 -8.78
N TYR A 348 -18.22 13.29 -9.08
CA TYR A 348 -17.29 14.37 -8.80
C TYR A 348 -17.76 15.69 -9.44
N ASN A 349 -18.06 15.68 -10.74
CA ASN A 349 -18.51 16.88 -11.46
C ASN A 349 -19.83 17.41 -10.93
N LEU A 350 -20.83 16.54 -10.69
CA LEU A 350 -22.13 17.00 -10.15
C LEU A 350 -21.97 17.61 -8.76
N GLY A 351 -21.22 16.98 -7.87
CA GLY A 351 -20.91 17.53 -6.53
C GLY A 351 -20.16 18.86 -6.61
N TYR A 352 -19.14 18.92 -7.48
CA TYR A 352 -18.36 20.12 -7.71
C TYR A 352 -19.23 21.26 -8.27
N TYR A 353 -20.00 21.03 -9.35
CA TYR A 353 -20.86 22.05 -9.93
C TYR A 353 -21.93 22.52 -8.94
N GLN A 354 -22.53 21.60 -8.18
CA GLN A 354 -23.49 21.95 -7.13
C GLN A 354 -22.89 22.85 -6.07
N SER A 355 -21.65 22.62 -5.65
CA SER A 355 -20.95 23.46 -4.67
C SER A 355 -20.67 24.87 -5.18
N GLN A 356 -20.57 25.06 -6.51
CA GLN A 356 -20.31 26.35 -7.13
C GLN A 356 -21.57 27.21 -7.30
N ILE A 357 -22.77 26.60 -7.35
CA ILE A 357 -24.05 27.29 -7.57
C ILE A 357 -24.28 28.47 -6.60
N PRO A 358 -24.07 28.33 -5.28
CA PRO A 358 -24.25 29.43 -4.34
C PRO A 358 -23.29 30.62 -4.58
N LEU A 359 -22.13 30.36 -5.19
CA LEU A 359 -21.10 31.37 -5.43
C LEU A 359 -21.39 32.22 -6.68
N TYR A 360 -22.10 31.67 -7.66
CA TYR A 360 -22.35 32.28 -8.96
C TYR A 360 -23.78 32.78 -9.15
N GLY A 361 -24.62 32.72 -8.13
CA GLY A 361 -25.73 33.60 -7.75
C GLY A 361 -26.89 33.82 -8.69
N ASN A 362 -27.07 33.15 -9.83
CA ASN A 362 -28.21 33.39 -10.72
C ASN A 362 -28.88 32.17 -11.33
N ALA A 363 -28.58 31.02 -10.87
CA ALA A 363 -29.37 29.82 -11.21
C ALA A 363 -30.68 29.85 -10.38
N ALA A 364 -31.57 30.77 -10.66
CA ALA A 364 -32.82 30.96 -9.93
C ALA A 364 -33.79 29.76 -9.91
N GLY A 365 -33.42 28.67 -10.56
CA GLY A 365 -34.06 27.37 -10.47
C GLY A 365 -33.22 26.26 -9.82
N LEU A 366 -31.89 26.43 -9.75
CA LEU A 366 -30.97 25.36 -9.32
C LEU A 366 -30.67 25.40 -7.81
N ALA A 367 -30.75 26.52 -7.15
CA ALA A 367 -30.65 26.59 -5.69
C ALA A 367 -31.74 25.79 -4.96
N ALA A 368 -32.81 25.44 -5.67
CA ALA A 368 -33.91 24.60 -5.18
C ALA A 368 -33.90 23.17 -5.73
N PHE A 369 -32.92 22.81 -6.59
CA PHE A 369 -32.82 21.49 -7.21
C PHE A 369 -31.42 20.91 -6.99
N PRO A 370 -31.24 20.00 -6.04
CA PRO A 370 -29.97 19.35 -5.85
C PRO A 370 -29.65 18.45 -7.06
N LEU A 371 -28.41 18.56 -7.58
CA LEU A 371 -27.92 17.64 -8.61
C LEU A 371 -27.54 16.28 -8.01
N LEU A 372 -27.11 16.33 -6.78
CA LEU A 372 -26.70 15.16 -5.99
C LEU A 372 -27.11 15.38 -4.54
N ASP A 373 -27.81 14.41 -3.96
CA ASP A 373 -28.15 14.38 -2.53
C ASP A 373 -28.23 12.94 -2.02
N GLY A 374 -28.60 12.74 -0.76
CA GLY A 374 -28.75 11.41 -0.16
C GLY A 374 -29.84 10.53 -0.79
N SER A 375 -30.65 11.05 -1.72
CA SER A 375 -31.62 10.24 -2.50
C SER A 375 -31.11 9.88 -3.90
N GLY A 376 -29.92 10.37 -4.29
CA GLY A 376 -29.24 9.99 -5.53
C GLY A 376 -28.91 11.15 -6.46
N ILE A 377 -28.81 10.86 -7.74
CA ILE A 377 -28.47 11.79 -8.81
C ILE A 377 -29.76 12.32 -9.46
N HIS A 378 -29.88 13.65 -9.49
CA HIS A 378 -31.02 14.38 -10.08
C HIS A 378 -30.57 15.14 -11.32
N LEU A 379 -30.73 14.54 -12.48
CA LEU A 379 -30.39 15.14 -13.77
C LEU A 379 -31.60 15.81 -14.42
N PRO A 380 -31.42 16.98 -15.06
CA PRO A 380 -32.47 17.62 -15.81
C PRO A 380 -32.98 16.73 -16.98
N ALA A 381 -34.23 16.92 -17.37
CA ALA A 381 -34.82 16.25 -18.53
C ALA A 381 -33.95 16.53 -19.77
N GLY A 382 -33.60 15.46 -20.50
CA GLY A 382 -32.70 15.52 -21.69
C GLY A 382 -31.20 15.38 -21.36
N LEU A 383 -30.84 15.29 -20.09
CA LEU A 383 -29.44 15.02 -19.62
C LEU A 383 -29.36 13.75 -18.78
N THR A 384 -30.33 12.86 -18.85
CA THR A 384 -30.36 11.59 -18.10
C THR A 384 -29.16 10.69 -18.43
N ASP A 385 -28.59 10.86 -19.62
CA ASP A 385 -27.42 10.11 -20.09
C ASP A 385 -26.09 10.84 -19.81
N TYR A 386 -26.10 11.93 -19.03
CA TYR A 386 -24.87 12.63 -18.67
C TYR A 386 -23.92 11.69 -17.92
N ARG A 387 -22.76 11.50 -18.50
CA ARG A 387 -21.66 10.71 -17.94
C ARG A 387 -20.34 11.41 -18.21
N SER A 388 -19.51 11.44 -17.19
CA SER A 388 -18.19 12.07 -17.22
C SER A 388 -17.17 11.14 -16.54
N PRO A 389 -16.77 10.04 -17.21
CA PRO A 389 -15.82 9.10 -16.63
C PRO A 389 -14.49 9.78 -16.35
N ALA A 390 -13.90 9.46 -15.20
CA ALA A 390 -12.55 9.86 -14.83
C ALA A 390 -11.63 8.65 -14.77
N SER A 391 -10.38 8.84 -15.20
CA SER A 391 -9.35 7.82 -15.13
C SER A 391 -8.02 8.41 -14.72
N VAL A 392 -7.22 7.63 -13.99
CA VAL A 392 -5.85 7.95 -13.63
C VAL A 392 -4.95 6.83 -14.14
N THR A 393 -4.11 7.15 -15.11
CA THR A 393 -3.14 6.20 -15.67
C THR A 393 -1.78 6.44 -15.03
N ASN A 394 -1.24 5.44 -14.34
CA ASN A 394 0.05 5.49 -13.66
C ASN A 394 1.05 4.53 -14.29
N THR A 395 2.29 4.97 -14.44
CA THR A 395 3.43 4.12 -14.83
C THR A 395 4.59 4.39 -13.89
N GLN A 396 5.19 3.35 -13.34
CA GLN A 396 6.42 3.42 -12.54
C GLN A 396 7.54 2.61 -13.18
N ARG A 397 8.75 3.17 -13.17
CA ARG A 397 9.98 2.52 -13.63
C ARG A 397 11.10 2.82 -12.64
N ASN A 398 11.46 1.84 -11.84
CA ASN A 398 12.47 1.98 -10.80
C ASN A 398 13.65 1.04 -11.05
N LEU A 399 14.83 1.62 -11.28
CA LEU A 399 16.10 0.88 -11.32
C LEU A 399 16.78 1.03 -9.97
N THR A 400 17.10 -0.09 -9.32
CA THR A 400 17.82 -0.10 -8.05
C THR A 400 19.10 -0.92 -8.11
N GLN A 401 20.12 -0.45 -7.39
CA GLN A 401 21.37 -1.14 -7.18
C GLN A 401 21.79 -1.01 -5.71
N GLU A 402 21.92 -2.12 -5.02
CA GLU A 402 22.53 -2.15 -3.69
C GLU A 402 23.81 -2.99 -3.74
N LEU A 403 24.87 -2.47 -3.14
CA LEU A 403 26.12 -3.19 -2.91
C LEU A 403 26.39 -3.19 -1.41
N ARG A 404 26.53 -4.37 -0.81
CA ARG A 404 26.64 -4.55 0.62
C ARG A 404 27.79 -5.48 0.99
N LEU A 405 28.56 -5.11 1.98
CA LEU A 405 29.61 -5.91 2.60
C LEU A 405 29.18 -6.27 4.01
N GLN A 406 29.40 -7.51 4.41
CA GLN A 406 29.05 -8.01 5.74
C GLN A 406 30.18 -8.87 6.31
N SER A 407 30.40 -8.75 7.63
CA SER A 407 31.25 -9.72 8.34
C SER A 407 30.58 -11.09 8.34
N THR A 408 31.36 -12.16 8.14
CA THR A 408 30.87 -13.54 8.07
C THR A 408 30.96 -14.30 9.38
N ASP A 409 31.89 -13.94 10.28
CA ASP A 409 32.12 -14.66 11.54
C ASP A 409 31.06 -14.30 12.59
N PRO A 410 30.13 -15.20 12.93
CA PRO A 410 29.11 -14.95 13.94
C PRO A 410 29.66 -14.91 15.36
N THR A 411 30.88 -15.42 15.57
CA THR A 411 31.55 -15.46 16.91
C THR A 411 32.39 -14.23 17.15
N SER A 412 32.58 -13.39 16.16
CA SER A 412 33.35 -12.15 16.28
C SER A 412 32.70 -11.20 17.30
N ARG A 413 33.54 -10.52 18.09
CA ARG A 413 33.09 -9.43 18.95
C ARG A 413 32.46 -8.28 18.17
N VAL A 414 32.85 -8.10 16.89
CA VAL A 414 32.36 -7.03 16.04
C VAL A 414 31.72 -7.63 14.79
N GLY A 415 30.41 -7.62 14.77
CA GLY A 415 29.64 -7.84 13.53
C GLY A 415 29.37 -6.51 12.84
N TRP A 416 29.49 -6.45 11.53
CA TRP A 416 29.20 -5.21 10.81
C TRP A 416 28.60 -5.46 9.44
N THR A 417 27.82 -4.49 8.99
CA THR A 417 27.28 -4.39 7.63
C THR A 417 27.54 -2.97 7.12
N ALA A 418 28.03 -2.83 5.90
CA ALA A 418 28.19 -1.53 5.24
C ALA A 418 27.76 -1.65 3.79
N GLY A 419 27.14 -0.61 3.24
CA GLY A 419 26.67 -0.67 1.87
C GLY A 419 26.46 0.69 1.24
N VAL A 420 26.27 0.63 -0.07
CA VAL A 420 25.87 1.77 -0.90
C VAL A 420 24.60 1.39 -1.67
N PHE A 421 23.74 2.36 -1.84
CA PHE A 421 22.46 2.19 -2.52
C PHE A 421 22.29 3.29 -3.58
N TYR A 422 21.76 2.88 -4.72
CA TYR A 422 21.35 3.77 -5.81
C TYR A 422 19.94 3.40 -6.24
N SER A 423 19.10 4.40 -6.44
CA SER A 423 17.77 4.25 -7.02
C SER A 423 17.51 5.38 -8.00
N LEU A 424 16.88 5.04 -9.11
CA LEU A 424 16.31 5.98 -10.08
C LEU A 424 14.89 5.54 -10.39
N ASP A 425 13.93 6.23 -9.79
CA ASP A 425 12.51 6.02 -10.01
C ASP A 425 11.95 7.12 -10.90
N ARG A 426 11.32 6.72 -11.99
CA ARG A 426 10.57 7.58 -12.88
C ARG A 426 9.12 7.18 -12.84
N GLN A 427 8.25 8.13 -12.49
CA GLN A 427 6.82 7.92 -12.50
C GLN A 427 6.15 8.87 -13.48
N PHE A 428 5.06 8.38 -14.04
CA PHE A 428 4.12 9.11 -14.87
C PHE A 428 2.74 8.93 -14.30
N SER A 429 1.98 10.01 -14.20
CA SER A 429 0.56 9.99 -13.85
C SER A 429 -0.20 10.88 -14.82
N LEU A 430 -1.32 10.42 -15.32
CA LEU A 430 -2.24 11.18 -16.16
C LEU A 430 -3.65 10.96 -15.65
N GLU A 431 -4.21 12.01 -15.07
CA GLU A 431 -5.60 12.10 -14.66
C GLU A 431 -6.40 12.81 -15.73
N GLU A 432 -7.52 12.24 -16.16
CA GLU A 432 -8.40 12.78 -17.18
C GLU A 432 -9.86 12.67 -16.73
N ILE A 433 -10.62 13.76 -16.90
CA ILE A 433 -12.08 13.75 -16.75
C ILE A 433 -12.68 14.00 -18.14
N HIS A 434 -13.11 12.91 -18.77
CA HIS A 434 -13.70 12.96 -20.09
C HIS A 434 -15.17 13.37 -20.01
N ASP A 435 -15.48 14.59 -20.44
CA ASP A 435 -16.81 15.17 -20.33
C ASP A 435 -17.33 15.71 -21.70
N PRO A 436 -17.73 14.81 -22.60
CA PRO A 436 -18.20 15.20 -23.93
C PRO A 436 -19.54 15.95 -23.90
N MET A 437 -20.27 15.88 -22.81
CA MET A 437 -21.56 16.55 -22.62
C MET A 437 -21.46 17.84 -21.81
N ALA A 438 -20.25 18.28 -21.44
CA ALA A 438 -20.05 19.45 -20.59
C ALA A 438 -20.79 20.71 -21.09
N ASP A 439 -20.65 21.06 -22.37
CA ASP A 439 -21.31 22.22 -22.93
C ASP A 439 -22.83 22.07 -22.96
N ALA A 440 -23.36 20.88 -23.28
CA ALA A 440 -24.79 20.64 -23.25
C ALA A 440 -25.36 20.78 -21.83
N PHE A 441 -24.65 20.23 -20.85
CA PHE A 441 -24.99 20.31 -19.43
C PHE A 441 -25.00 21.79 -18.96
N PHE A 442 -23.92 22.53 -19.22
CA PHE A 442 -23.79 23.92 -18.80
C PHE A 442 -24.77 24.86 -19.52
N ASN A 443 -24.96 24.69 -20.84
CA ASN A 443 -25.95 25.47 -21.59
C ASN A 443 -27.38 25.29 -21.04
N GLN A 444 -27.74 24.07 -20.66
CA GLN A 444 -29.08 23.80 -20.12
C GLN A 444 -29.26 24.37 -18.71
N LEU A 445 -28.23 24.28 -17.88
CA LEU A 445 -28.33 24.71 -16.48
C LEU A 445 -28.03 26.19 -16.28
N PHE A 446 -27.07 26.74 -17.00
CA PHE A 446 -26.55 28.09 -16.79
C PHE A 446 -26.78 29.02 -17.98
N GLY A 447 -27.09 28.48 -19.16
CA GLY A 447 -27.33 29.26 -20.38
C GLY A 447 -26.09 29.62 -21.18
N TYR A 448 -24.92 29.04 -20.85
CA TYR A 448 -23.65 29.25 -21.53
C TYR A 448 -22.74 28.00 -21.40
N PRO A 449 -21.75 27.81 -22.29
CA PRO A 449 -20.88 26.63 -22.28
C PRO A 449 -19.94 26.65 -21.07
N ILE A 450 -19.38 25.47 -20.70
CA ILE A 450 -18.48 25.29 -19.54
C ILE A 450 -17.25 26.22 -19.59
N ALA A 451 -16.70 26.49 -20.78
CA ALA A 451 -15.57 27.38 -20.93
C ALA A 451 -15.88 28.81 -20.48
N GLU A 452 -17.09 29.31 -20.76
CA GLU A 452 -17.51 30.63 -20.32
C GLU A 452 -17.70 30.70 -18.81
N PHE A 453 -18.23 29.65 -18.21
CA PHE A 453 -18.33 29.53 -16.75
C PHE A 453 -16.96 29.63 -16.05
N PHE A 454 -15.97 28.95 -16.58
CA PHE A 454 -14.61 28.96 -16.02
C PHE A 454 -13.71 30.06 -16.63
N GLY A 455 -14.23 30.93 -17.52
CA GLY A 455 -13.46 32.02 -18.12
C GLY A 455 -12.34 31.57 -19.05
N THR A 456 -12.52 30.41 -19.71
CA THR A 456 -11.53 29.81 -20.61
C THR A 456 -11.90 30.05 -22.08
N PRO A 457 -10.96 29.88 -23.04
CA PRO A 457 -11.20 30.15 -24.44
C PRO A 457 -12.32 29.29 -25.05
N LEU A 458 -13.08 29.89 -25.95
CA LEU A 458 -14.05 29.22 -26.82
C LEU A 458 -13.45 28.94 -28.19
N ASN A 459 -13.98 27.92 -28.87
CA ASN A 459 -13.79 27.70 -30.29
C ASN A 459 -14.51 28.80 -31.11
N PRO A 460 -14.17 28.98 -32.40
CA PRO A 460 -14.84 29.96 -33.27
C PRO A 460 -16.35 29.74 -33.45
N ASP A 461 -16.84 28.52 -33.19
CA ASP A 461 -18.27 28.16 -33.23
C ASP A 461 -19.00 28.38 -31.88
N GLY A 462 -18.32 28.89 -30.89
CA GLY A 462 -18.88 29.18 -29.56
C GLY A 462 -18.91 27.99 -28.63
N THR A 463 -18.35 26.85 -28.99
CA THR A 463 -18.19 25.69 -28.09
C THR A 463 -16.94 25.82 -27.22
N SER A 464 -16.88 25.07 -26.12
CA SER A 464 -15.70 25.04 -25.27
C SER A 464 -14.50 24.35 -25.92
N VAL A 465 -13.30 24.85 -25.64
CA VAL A 465 -12.07 24.13 -25.98
C VAL A 465 -11.87 23.03 -24.94
N LEU A 466 -12.22 21.80 -25.32
CA LEU A 466 -12.00 20.59 -24.52
C LEU A 466 -10.78 19.83 -25.05
N PRO A 467 -9.59 19.95 -24.47
CA PRO A 467 -8.42 19.21 -24.91
C PRO A 467 -8.69 17.71 -24.82
N MET A 468 -8.59 16.99 -25.94
CA MET A 468 -8.91 15.55 -26.04
C MET A 468 -10.35 15.16 -25.67
N GLY A 469 -11.25 16.12 -25.50
CA GLY A 469 -12.62 15.91 -24.99
C GLY A 469 -12.74 16.01 -23.47
N ASP A 470 -11.70 16.51 -22.79
CA ASP A 470 -11.63 16.53 -21.34
C ASP A 470 -12.02 17.89 -20.78
N SER A 471 -12.84 17.88 -19.75
CA SER A 471 -13.12 19.06 -18.93
C SER A 471 -11.95 19.39 -17.99
N TYR A 472 -11.16 18.38 -17.66
CA TYR A 472 -9.95 18.46 -16.85
C TYR A 472 -8.95 17.39 -17.25
N PHE A 473 -7.68 17.73 -17.28
CA PHE A 473 -6.59 16.77 -17.27
C PHE A 473 -5.40 17.28 -16.45
N ASN A 474 -4.67 16.35 -15.83
CA ASN A 474 -3.44 16.64 -15.10
C ASN A 474 -2.40 15.56 -15.39
N ARG A 475 -1.35 15.94 -16.11
CA ARG A 475 -0.24 15.07 -16.45
C ARG A 475 0.97 15.41 -15.61
N LEU A 476 1.48 14.45 -14.87
CA LEU A 476 2.64 14.56 -14.00
C LEU A 476 3.74 13.60 -14.44
N VAL A 477 4.99 14.05 -14.44
CA VAL A 477 6.16 13.20 -14.65
C VAL A 477 7.14 13.50 -13.54
N SER A 478 7.54 12.51 -12.77
CA SER A 478 8.55 12.68 -11.73
C SER A 478 9.80 11.86 -11.98
N TYR A 479 10.90 12.39 -11.45
CA TYR A 479 12.20 11.74 -11.39
C TYR A 479 12.67 11.82 -9.94
N ASP A 480 12.75 10.67 -9.28
CA ASP A 480 13.26 10.52 -7.92
C ASP A 480 14.56 9.74 -7.96
N ARG A 481 15.66 10.36 -7.57
CA ARG A 481 16.98 9.75 -7.54
C ARG A 481 17.54 9.78 -6.13
N GLN A 482 17.87 8.61 -5.62
CA GLN A 482 18.53 8.45 -4.33
C GLN A 482 19.92 7.84 -4.49
N ILE A 483 20.89 8.41 -3.78
CA ILE A 483 22.21 7.82 -3.56
C ILE A 483 22.43 7.81 -2.06
N ALA A 484 22.78 6.65 -1.50
CA ALA A 484 23.01 6.54 -0.06
C ALA A 484 24.20 5.67 0.27
N ALA A 485 24.84 5.98 1.39
CA ALA A 485 25.76 5.09 2.08
C ALA A 485 25.21 4.77 3.46
N PHE A 486 25.29 3.51 3.86
CA PHE A 486 24.77 3.06 5.15
C PHE A 486 25.70 2.04 5.80
N GLY A 487 25.57 1.91 7.10
CA GLY A 487 26.27 0.89 7.86
C GLY A 487 25.68 0.70 9.25
N GLU A 488 25.90 -0.50 9.77
CA GLU A 488 25.54 -0.89 11.12
C GLU A 488 26.68 -1.74 11.71
N VAL A 489 27.02 -1.47 12.93
CA VAL A 489 28.01 -2.22 13.73
C VAL A 489 27.32 -2.79 14.96
N ASN A 490 27.50 -4.07 15.18
CA ASN A 490 27.06 -4.82 16.35
C ASN A 490 28.30 -5.19 17.18
N PHE A 491 28.37 -4.74 18.40
CA PHE A 491 29.48 -4.98 19.31
C PHE A 491 29.03 -5.83 20.51
N ASN A 492 29.54 -7.06 20.61
CA ASN A 492 29.32 -7.92 21.76
C ASN A 492 30.19 -7.44 22.90
N LEU A 493 29.61 -6.63 23.80
CA LEU A 493 30.32 -6.09 24.99
C LEU A 493 30.66 -7.21 25.94
N THR A 494 29.72 -8.13 26.16
CA THR A 494 29.85 -9.41 26.87
C THR A 494 29.16 -10.50 26.04
N ASP A 495 29.19 -11.74 26.49
CA ASP A 495 28.46 -12.85 25.85
C ASP A 495 26.94 -12.68 25.91
N THR A 496 26.43 -11.82 26.80
CA THR A 496 25.00 -11.56 26.99
C THR A 496 24.56 -10.15 26.61
N LEU A 497 25.50 -9.22 26.40
CA LEU A 497 25.18 -7.81 26.13
C LEU A 497 25.77 -7.38 24.78
N LYS A 498 24.89 -7.02 23.85
CA LYS A 498 25.22 -6.52 22.50
C LYS A 498 24.79 -5.05 22.36
N LEU A 499 25.69 -4.24 21.82
CA LEU A 499 25.43 -2.85 21.44
C LEU A 499 25.34 -2.76 19.92
N THR A 500 24.39 -2.00 19.43
CA THR A 500 24.20 -1.72 18.00
C THR A 500 24.31 -0.23 17.75
N ALA A 501 25.06 0.16 16.72
CA ALA A 501 25.07 1.52 16.20
C ALA A 501 25.06 1.50 14.69
N GLY A 502 24.22 2.32 14.08
CA GLY A 502 24.10 2.40 12.64
C GLY A 502 23.73 3.80 12.15
N ALA A 503 24.01 4.07 10.92
CA ALA A 503 23.58 5.29 10.24
C ALA A 503 23.46 5.08 8.73
N ARG A 504 22.56 5.84 8.12
CA ARG A 504 22.48 6.04 6.66
C ARG A 504 22.53 7.52 6.36
N ILE A 505 23.29 7.87 5.35
CA ILE A 505 23.37 9.22 4.78
C ILE A 505 22.94 9.12 3.34
N SER A 506 21.93 9.88 2.98
CA SER A 506 21.39 9.90 1.61
C SER A 506 21.59 11.27 0.96
N LYS A 507 21.57 11.26 -0.36
CA LYS A 507 21.31 12.42 -1.20
C LYS A 507 20.10 12.08 -2.06
N ASP A 508 19.02 12.79 -1.82
CA ASP A 508 17.74 12.61 -2.51
C ASP A 508 17.48 13.81 -3.40
N SER A 509 17.15 13.54 -4.66
CA SER A 509 16.89 14.58 -5.67
C SER A 509 15.58 14.24 -6.37
N PHE A 510 14.62 15.13 -6.22
CA PHE A 510 13.28 14.99 -6.81
C PHE A 510 13.02 16.11 -7.80
N THR A 511 12.42 15.77 -8.95
CA THR A 511 11.92 16.74 -9.92
C THR A 511 10.57 16.28 -10.41
N ILE A 512 9.60 17.19 -10.49
CA ILE A 512 8.29 16.96 -11.06
C ILE A 512 8.02 17.96 -12.18
N GLU A 513 7.57 17.46 -13.31
CA GLU A 513 7.05 18.22 -14.45
C GLU A 513 5.53 18.04 -14.47
N SER A 514 4.79 19.15 -14.45
CA SER A 514 3.33 19.17 -14.50
C SER A 514 2.83 19.86 -15.76
N LEU A 515 1.77 19.30 -16.36
CA LEU A 515 0.99 19.92 -17.42
C LEU A 515 -0.48 19.60 -17.15
N SER A 516 -1.25 20.63 -16.82
CA SER A 516 -2.68 20.49 -16.58
C SER A 516 -3.48 21.39 -17.52
N GLY A 517 -4.74 21.07 -17.74
CA GLY A 517 -5.57 21.84 -18.65
C GLY A 517 -7.05 21.43 -18.60
N GLY A 518 -7.82 22.01 -19.50
CA GLY A 518 -9.28 21.92 -19.56
C GLY A 518 -9.96 23.11 -18.89
N PRO A 519 -11.27 23.32 -19.14
CA PRO A 519 -12.03 24.42 -18.55
C PRO A 519 -11.99 24.43 -17.02
N GLN A 520 -12.17 23.29 -16.38
CA GLN A 520 -12.15 23.18 -14.91
C GLN A 520 -10.80 23.57 -14.29
N ASN A 521 -9.70 23.48 -15.04
CA ASN A 521 -8.39 23.95 -14.61
C ASN A 521 -8.15 25.45 -14.85
N GLY A 522 -9.11 26.16 -15.43
CA GLY A 522 -8.93 27.56 -15.83
C GLY A 522 -7.93 27.74 -16.99
N GLY A 523 -7.82 26.73 -17.88
CA GLY A 523 -6.92 26.68 -19.04
C GLY A 523 -5.67 25.86 -18.81
N THR A 524 -4.76 25.89 -19.80
CA THR A 524 -3.54 25.05 -19.79
C THR A 524 -2.42 25.73 -18.99
N ARG A 525 -1.77 24.94 -18.12
CA ARG A 525 -0.63 25.35 -17.30
C ARG A 525 0.47 24.29 -17.34
N ALA A 526 1.71 24.74 -17.24
CA ALA A 526 2.86 23.86 -17.14
C ALA A 526 3.81 24.39 -16.05
N GLY A 527 4.50 23.50 -15.40
CA GLY A 527 5.47 23.84 -14.36
C GLY A 527 6.48 22.75 -14.14
N THR A 528 7.62 23.12 -13.56
CA THR A 528 8.65 22.17 -13.13
C THR A 528 9.12 22.60 -11.75
N GLN A 529 9.10 21.66 -10.80
CA GLN A 529 9.57 21.88 -9.43
C GLN A 529 10.63 20.86 -9.08
N SER A 530 11.58 21.25 -8.24
CA SER A 530 12.67 20.37 -7.82
C SER A 530 12.98 20.57 -6.35
N ASN A 531 13.29 19.45 -5.68
CA ASN A 531 13.75 19.44 -4.29
C ASN A 531 15.01 18.58 -4.16
N ASN A 532 15.97 19.00 -3.31
CA ASN A 532 17.18 18.25 -3.02
C ASN A 532 17.43 18.25 -1.52
N GLU A 533 17.62 17.06 -0.96
CA GLU A 533 17.78 16.87 0.47
C GLU A 533 18.92 15.91 0.81
N HIS A 534 19.41 15.99 2.05
CA HIS A 534 20.51 15.17 2.55
C HIS A 534 20.15 14.59 3.92
N PRO A 535 19.17 13.68 3.98
CA PRO A 535 18.73 13.12 5.25
C PRO A 535 19.79 12.19 5.86
N VAL A 536 19.77 12.16 7.20
CA VAL A 536 20.58 11.22 8.00
C VAL A 536 19.65 10.46 8.93
N THR A 537 19.75 9.12 8.90
CA THR A 537 18.95 8.22 9.74
C THR A 537 19.83 7.38 10.65
N PRO A 538 20.11 7.85 11.87
CA PRO A 538 20.85 7.10 12.88
C PRO A 538 19.98 6.01 13.52
N LYS A 539 20.65 4.97 14.03
CA LYS A 539 20.10 3.89 14.85
C LYS A 539 21.06 3.57 15.98
N ALA A 540 20.53 3.31 17.16
CA ALA A 540 21.31 2.82 18.30
C ALA A 540 20.47 1.80 19.09
N GLY A 541 21.11 0.79 19.64
CA GLY A 541 20.40 -0.24 20.40
C GLY A 541 21.27 -0.93 21.44
N ILE A 542 20.60 -1.45 22.44
CA ILE A 542 21.18 -2.33 23.46
C ILE A 542 20.30 -3.57 23.49
N GLN A 543 20.94 -4.72 23.43
CA GLN A 543 20.28 -6.03 23.54
C GLN A 543 20.93 -6.80 24.68
N TRP A 544 20.11 -7.27 25.58
CA TRP A 544 20.53 -8.13 26.67
C TRP A 544 19.88 -9.50 26.53
N GLN A 545 20.72 -10.50 26.26
CA GLN A 545 20.34 -11.91 26.26
C GLN A 545 20.53 -12.44 27.66
N ALA A 546 19.49 -12.41 28.50
CA ALA A 546 19.58 -12.81 29.89
C ALA A 546 19.93 -14.29 30.03
N ASP A 547 19.35 -15.13 29.13
CA ASP A 547 19.68 -16.52 28.90
C ASP A 547 19.35 -16.90 27.45
N PRO A 548 19.54 -18.13 26.96
CA PRO A 548 19.26 -18.51 25.58
C PRO A 548 17.82 -18.27 25.10
N ASN A 549 16.88 -18.18 26.01
CA ASN A 549 15.45 -18.06 25.76
C ASN A 549 14.88 -16.66 25.99
N ASP A 550 15.57 -15.82 26.77
CA ASP A 550 15.07 -14.52 27.22
C ASP A 550 15.94 -13.38 26.71
N MET A 551 15.36 -12.52 25.88
CA MET A 551 16.01 -11.35 25.32
C MET A 551 15.21 -10.08 25.64
N TYR A 552 15.92 -9.06 26.13
CA TYR A 552 15.40 -7.71 26.34
C TYR A 552 16.19 -6.71 25.50
N TYR A 553 15.51 -5.69 24.99
CA TYR A 553 16.18 -4.69 24.18
C TYR A 553 15.63 -3.29 24.38
N PHE A 554 16.46 -2.32 24.05
CA PHE A 554 16.09 -0.93 23.79
C PHE A 554 16.65 -0.53 22.45
N THR A 555 15.83 0.14 21.62
CA THR A 555 16.26 0.71 20.35
C THR A 555 15.80 2.15 20.20
N TYR A 556 16.71 2.97 19.68
CA TYR A 556 16.43 4.25 19.08
C TYR A 556 16.64 4.15 17.58
N SER A 557 15.67 4.61 16.79
CA SER A 557 15.78 4.64 15.33
C SER A 557 15.10 5.87 14.75
N LYS A 558 15.65 6.38 13.65
CA LYS A 558 15.08 7.46 12.87
C LYS A 558 14.70 6.97 11.48
N GLY A 559 13.49 7.34 11.01
CA GLY A 559 13.03 7.21 9.64
C GLY A 559 12.76 8.57 9.04
N PHE A 560 12.63 8.63 7.72
CA PHE A 560 12.24 9.83 7.00
C PHE A 560 11.51 9.47 5.72
N ARG A 561 10.71 10.40 5.27
CA ARG A 561 10.06 10.40 3.96
C ARG A 561 10.57 11.60 3.17
N PRO A 562 11.04 11.42 1.91
CA PRO A 562 11.59 12.51 1.13
C PRO A 562 10.56 13.59 0.85
N GLY A 563 10.97 14.83 0.87
CA GLY A 563 10.19 15.93 0.35
C GLY A 563 10.00 15.87 -1.15
N GLY A 564 9.18 16.75 -1.70
CA GLY A 564 8.85 16.75 -3.12
C GLY A 564 8.45 18.09 -3.67
N GLY A 565 7.77 18.07 -4.80
CA GLY A 565 7.24 19.27 -5.46
C GLY A 565 5.76 19.11 -5.75
N ASN A 566 5.04 20.20 -5.71
CA ASN A 566 3.62 20.26 -6.04
C ASN A 566 3.42 20.58 -7.52
N PRO A 567 2.29 20.16 -8.13
CA PRO A 567 1.91 20.60 -9.46
C PRO A 567 1.68 22.12 -9.48
N SER A 568 1.75 22.70 -10.67
CA SER A 568 1.43 24.13 -10.83
C SER A 568 -0.07 24.36 -10.71
N ILE A 569 -0.49 24.97 -9.60
CA ILE A 569 -1.91 25.24 -9.32
C ILE A 569 -2.26 26.69 -9.70
N PRO A 570 -3.45 26.95 -10.30
CA PRO A 570 -3.88 28.28 -10.68
C PRO A 570 -3.97 29.22 -9.48
N TYR A 571 -3.25 30.34 -9.55
CA TYR A 571 -3.34 31.43 -8.56
C TYR A 571 -3.14 32.79 -9.23
N ASP A 572 -4.10 33.70 -9.08
CA ASP A 572 -3.97 35.09 -9.50
C ASP A 572 -4.54 36.00 -8.42
N PRO A 573 -3.67 36.68 -7.63
CA PRO A 573 -4.12 37.54 -6.53
C PRO A 573 -4.86 38.79 -7.00
N THR A 574 -4.75 39.17 -8.28
CA THR A 574 -5.42 40.33 -8.88
C THR A 574 -6.79 40.01 -9.46
N PHE A 575 -7.08 38.70 -9.60
CA PHE A 575 -8.33 38.26 -10.20
C PHE A 575 -9.50 38.44 -9.23
N GLN A 576 -10.42 39.33 -9.59
CA GLN A 576 -11.61 39.63 -8.81
C GLN A 576 -12.82 38.78 -9.19
N ASN A 577 -12.70 37.98 -10.24
CA ASN A 577 -13.77 37.12 -10.72
C ASN A 577 -13.71 35.78 -10.01
N LEU A 578 -14.81 35.30 -9.46
CA LEU A 578 -14.93 34.07 -8.68
C LEU A 578 -14.64 32.77 -9.50
N THR A 579 -14.39 32.90 -10.79
CA THR A 579 -14.16 31.80 -11.72
C THR A 579 -12.85 31.04 -11.52
N LEU A 580 -11.93 31.51 -10.66
CA LEU A 580 -10.77 30.74 -10.25
C LEU A 580 -10.88 30.42 -8.75
N GLY A 581 -11.65 29.39 -8.42
CA GLY A 581 -11.91 28.96 -7.05
C GLY A 581 -10.66 28.79 -6.21
N CYS A 582 -9.53 28.33 -6.81
CA CYS A 582 -8.25 28.21 -6.13
C CYS A 582 -7.76 29.52 -5.52
N THR A 583 -7.92 30.66 -6.18
CA THR A 583 -7.50 31.96 -5.62
C THR A 583 -8.29 32.32 -4.37
N GLN A 584 -9.58 32.02 -4.34
CA GLN A 584 -10.42 32.27 -3.16
C GLN A 584 -10.06 31.31 -2.03
N ASP A 585 -9.88 30.02 -2.33
CA ASP A 585 -9.42 29.03 -1.35
C ASP A 585 -8.10 29.44 -0.72
N PHE A 586 -7.11 29.77 -1.54
CA PHE A 586 -5.79 30.16 -1.02
C PHE A 586 -5.86 31.42 -0.15
N LYS A 587 -6.70 32.39 -0.49
CA LYS A 587 -6.95 33.55 0.38
C LYS A 587 -7.60 33.14 1.70
N ASN A 588 -8.60 32.24 1.65
CA ASN A 588 -9.29 31.74 2.85
C ASN A 588 -8.34 30.94 3.74
N LEU A 589 -7.44 30.17 3.13
CA LEU A 589 -6.42 29.37 3.79
C LEU A 589 -5.17 30.16 4.22
N GLY A 590 -5.13 31.49 3.96
CA GLY A 590 -3.98 32.33 4.31
C GLY A 590 -2.76 32.17 3.39
N LEU A 591 -2.90 31.48 2.26
CA LEU A 591 -1.85 31.28 1.26
C LEU A 591 -1.82 32.45 0.27
N THR A 592 -1.10 33.49 0.62
CA THR A 592 -1.08 34.77 -0.16
C THR A 592 -0.28 34.69 -1.47
N THR A 593 0.44 33.59 -1.69
CA THR A 593 1.28 33.33 -2.88
C THR A 593 0.84 32.09 -3.67
N GLY A 594 -0.30 31.50 -3.33
CA GLY A 594 -0.77 30.22 -3.86
C GLY A 594 -0.17 29.04 -3.12
N ALA A 595 -0.39 27.83 -3.66
CA ALA A 595 0.15 26.60 -3.09
C ALA A 595 1.69 26.63 -3.06
N PRO A 596 2.33 26.03 -2.03
CA PRO A 596 3.78 25.92 -1.98
C PRO A 596 4.30 25.14 -3.18
N ALA A 597 5.40 25.60 -3.79
CA ALA A 597 6.00 24.93 -4.94
C ALA A 597 6.62 23.57 -4.56
N THR A 598 7.15 23.47 -3.35
CA THR A 598 7.79 22.27 -2.81
C THR A 598 7.40 22.07 -1.35
N TYR A 599 7.51 20.83 -0.89
CA TYR A 599 7.37 20.45 0.51
C TYR A 599 8.64 19.72 0.97
N GLN A 600 8.94 19.81 2.27
CA GLN A 600 10.14 19.26 2.87
C GLN A 600 9.94 17.82 3.33
N SER A 601 11.05 17.10 3.58
CA SER A 601 10.99 15.81 4.24
C SER A 601 10.36 15.92 5.63
N ASP A 602 9.60 14.94 6.00
CA ASP A 602 9.21 14.67 7.39
C ASP A 602 10.09 13.58 7.98
N SER A 603 10.02 13.39 9.28
CA SER A 603 10.81 12.36 9.94
C SER A 603 10.20 11.89 11.24
N VAL A 604 10.40 10.62 11.53
CA VAL A 604 10.04 9.99 12.79
C VAL A 604 11.27 9.62 13.62
N GLN A 605 11.15 9.74 14.94
CA GLN A 605 12.13 9.30 15.92
C GLN A 605 11.42 8.35 16.87
N SER A 606 11.85 7.09 16.92
CA SER A 606 11.25 6.04 17.73
C SER A 606 12.17 5.63 18.87
N PHE A 607 11.57 5.47 20.05
CA PHE A 607 12.16 4.87 21.23
C PHE A 607 11.33 3.64 21.57
N GLU A 608 11.96 2.47 21.56
CA GLU A 608 11.29 1.20 21.80
C GLU A 608 12.01 0.37 22.86
N VAL A 609 11.25 -0.18 23.80
CA VAL A 609 11.69 -1.20 24.75
C VAL A 609 10.90 -2.46 24.48
N GLY A 610 11.56 -3.60 24.36
CA GLY A 610 10.88 -4.85 24.12
C GLY A 610 11.51 -6.04 24.83
N ALA A 611 10.75 -7.11 24.84
CA ALA A 611 11.15 -8.41 25.38
C ALA A 611 10.70 -9.52 24.43
N LYS A 612 11.53 -10.55 24.31
CA LYS A 612 11.21 -11.80 23.61
C LYS A 612 11.59 -12.96 24.49
N ASN A 613 10.59 -13.73 24.89
CA ASN A 613 10.72 -14.80 25.85
C ASN A 613 10.22 -16.12 25.23
N ASN A 614 10.97 -17.19 25.43
CA ASN A 614 10.61 -18.53 25.02
C ASN A 614 10.67 -19.47 26.24
N ILE A 615 9.53 -19.81 26.79
CA ILE A 615 9.43 -20.62 27.99
C ILE A 615 9.24 -22.08 27.57
N GLU A 616 10.21 -22.91 27.87
CA GLU A 616 10.22 -24.37 27.61
C GLU A 616 9.90 -24.76 26.15
N ASN A 617 10.16 -23.86 25.19
CA ASN A 617 9.75 -23.98 23.77
C ASN A 617 8.25 -24.24 23.56
N ARG A 618 7.42 -23.96 24.58
CA ARG A 618 5.95 -24.11 24.54
C ARG A 618 5.21 -22.80 24.60
N ILE A 619 5.84 -21.74 25.12
CA ILE A 619 5.26 -20.39 25.17
C ILE A 619 6.26 -19.43 24.55
N ARG A 620 5.85 -18.75 23.52
CA ARG A 620 6.60 -17.65 22.93
C ARG A 620 5.85 -16.36 23.19
N LEU A 621 6.52 -15.38 23.78
CA LEU A 621 5.97 -14.06 24.09
C LEU A 621 6.89 -12.98 23.51
N ALA A 622 6.37 -12.12 22.67
CA ALA A 622 7.04 -10.94 22.18
C ALA A 622 6.22 -9.69 22.55
N THR A 623 6.86 -8.79 23.29
CA THR A 623 6.21 -7.56 23.78
C THR A 623 7.08 -6.38 23.43
N SER A 624 6.48 -5.27 22.99
CA SER A 624 7.17 -4.00 22.81
C SER A 624 6.31 -2.83 23.25
N VAL A 625 6.94 -1.84 23.86
CA VAL A 625 6.35 -0.53 24.18
C VAL A 625 7.13 0.51 23.41
N TYR A 626 6.43 1.40 22.75
CA TYR A 626 7.05 2.39 21.88
C TYR A 626 6.55 3.81 22.14
N TYR A 627 7.41 4.78 21.81
CA TYR A 627 7.13 6.20 21.77
C TYR A 627 7.77 6.78 20.51
N ILE A 628 6.95 7.29 19.59
CA ILE A 628 7.37 7.83 18.29
C ILE A 628 7.01 9.30 18.24
N LYS A 629 8.00 10.14 17.92
CA LYS A 629 7.78 11.54 17.54
C LYS A 629 7.81 11.65 16.04
N TRP A 630 6.78 12.25 15.47
CA TRP A 630 6.68 12.53 14.05
C TRP A 630 6.68 14.04 13.84
N ASN A 631 7.64 14.53 13.09
CA ASN A 631 7.85 15.96 12.91
C ASN A 631 7.66 16.35 11.45
N ASN A 632 7.08 17.53 11.25
CA ASN A 632 6.93 18.17 9.94
C ASN A 632 6.12 17.33 8.94
N ILE A 633 5.00 16.76 9.37
CA ILE A 633 4.20 15.77 8.66
C ILE A 633 3.78 16.26 7.27
N GLN A 634 4.03 15.48 6.23
CA GLN A 634 3.52 15.74 4.88
C GLN A 634 2.06 15.29 4.81
N GLU A 635 1.18 16.23 4.46
CA GLU A 635 -0.25 15.97 4.34
C GLU A 635 -0.78 16.50 3.01
N ASN A 636 -1.78 15.82 2.47
CA ASN A 636 -2.48 16.25 1.29
C ASN A 636 -3.57 17.25 1.66
N VAL A 637 -3.55 18.38 1.01
CA VAL A 637 -4.55 19.46 1.19
C VAL A 637 -5.43 19.50 -0.04
N VAL A 638 -6.74 19.37 0.18
CA VAL A 638 -7.76 19.51 -0.87
C VAL A 638 -8.55 20.80 -0.60
N PRO A 639 -8.28 21.88 -1.33
CA PRO A 639 -9.04 23.11 -1.18
C PRO A 639 -10.51 22.91 -1.56
N PRO A 640 -11.47 23.39 -0.74
CA PRO A 640 -12.89 23.03 -0.89
C PRO A 640 -13.56 23.55 -2.17
N ILE A 641 -13.10 24.67 -2.72
CA ILE A 641 -13.68 25.26 -3.93
C ILE A 641 -12.96 24.75 -5.19
N CYS A 642 -11.64 24.74 -5.19
CA CYS A 642 -10.86 24.42 -6.38
C CYS A 642 -10.60 22.93 -6.55
N GLN A 643 -10.63 22.16 -5.48
CA GLN A 643 -10.47 20.70 -5.47
C GLN A 643 -9.12 20.17 -6.04
N ILE A 644 -8.16 21.05 -6.36
CA ILE A 644 -6.84 20.64 -6.86
C ILE A 644 -5.92 20.41 -5.67
N GLN A 645 -5.44 19.18 -5.54
CA GLN A 645 -4.63 18.75 -4.40
C GLN A 645 -3.21 19.29 -4.45
N PHE A 646 -2.66 19.58 -3.27
CA PHE A 646 -1.23 19.83 -3.08
C PHE A 646 -0.78 19.27 -1.73
N THR A 647 0.51 18.96 -1.62
CA THR A 647 1.12 18.51 -0.38
C THR A 647 1.76 19.68 0.36
N GLU A 648 1.55 19.74 1.68
CA GLU A 648 2.21 20.68 2.58
C GLU A 648 2.67 19.97 3.85
N ASN A 649 3.63 20.61 4.54
CA ASN A 649 4.08 20.09 5.84
C ASN A 649 3.19 20.67 6.95
N LEU A 650 2.41 19.82 7.59
CA LEU A 650 1.37 20.20 8.54
C LEU A 650 1.57 19.54 9.91
N GLY A 651 2.17 20.27 10.82
CA GLY A 651 2.24 19.93 12.24
C GLY A 651 3.19 18.79 12.61
N ASP A 652 3.13 18.48 13.88
CA ASP A 652 3.87 17.41 14.54
C ASP A 652 2.90 16.50 15.29
N ALA A 653 3.26 15.23 15.41
CA ALA A 653 2.45 14.26 16.12
C ALA A 653 3.28 13.34 17.02
N VAL A 654 2.61 12.68 17.94
CA VAL A 654 3.17 11.63 18.77
C VAL A 654 2.32 10.37 18.64
N SER A 655 2.98 9.25 18.36
CA SER A 655 2.38 7.93 18.46
C SER A 655 3.05 7.14 19.58
N LYS A 656 2.25 6.51 20.44
CA LYS A 656 2.72 5.68 21.54
C LYS A 656 1.80 4.49 21.74
N GLY A 657 2.36 3.37 22.17
CA GLY A 657 1.55 2.17 22.30
C GLY A 657 2.31 0.96 22.79
N ILE A 658 1.62 -0.17 22.68
CA ILE A 658 2.13 -1.48 23.05
C ILE A 658 1.70 -2.52 22.02
N ASP A 659 2.63 -3.38 21.60
CA ASP A 659 2.37 -4.57 20.80
C ASP A 659 2.71 -5.81 21.62
N VAL A 660 1.83 -6.81 21.56
CA VAL A 660 2.00 -8.12 22.21
C VAL A 660 1.68 -9.20 21.19
N GLN A 661 2.54 -10.19 21.08
CA GLN A 661 2.30 -11.42 20.36
C GLN A 661 2.63 -12.60 21.28
N ALA A 662 1.73 -13.56 21.39
CA ALA A 662 1.89 -14.70 22.27
C ALA A 662 1.38 -15.97 21.60
N ASP A 663 2.25 -16.99 21.57
CA ASP A 663 1.97 -18.32 21.07
C ASP A 663 2.09 -19.30 22.24
N PHE A 664 1.07 -20.12 22.44
CA PHE A 664 1.01 -21.12 23.51
C PHE A 664 0.77 -22.50 22.92
N LEU A 665 1.64 -23.43 23.15
CA LEU A 665 1.45 -24.84 22.89
C LEU A 665 1.02 -25.53 24.18
N LEU A 666 -0.28 -25.49 24.49
CA LEU A 666 -0.81 -26.00 25.77
C LEU A 666 -0.65 -27.51 25.89
N THR A 667 -0.87 -28.22 24.77
CA THR A 667 -0.56 -29.64 24.63
C THR A 667 0.08 -29.84 23.25
N ASP A 668 0.61 -30.99 22.95
CA ASP A 668 1.17 -31.28 21.61
C ASP A 668 0.11 -31.21 20.50
N ALA A 669 -1.16 -31.24 20.87
CA ALA A 669 -2.30 -31.19 19.97
C ALA A 669 -3.03 -29.83 20.00
N PHE A 670 -2.88 -29.00 21.03
CA PHE A 670 -3.66 -27.77 21.17
C PHE A 670 -2.78 -26.55 21.35
N SER A 671 -2.91 -25.60 20.41
CA SER A 671 -2.21 -24.33 20.43
C SER A 671 -3.17 -23.13 20.46
N ILE A 672 -2.66 -22.05 21.05
CA ILE A 672 -3.30 -20.73 21.07
C ILE A 672 -2.32 -19.73 20.52
N GLU A 673 -2.73 -18.94 19.57
CA GLU A 673 -2.00 -17.78 19.06
C GLU A 673 -2.81 -16.52 19.37
N SER A 674 -2.13 -15.48 19.83
CA SER A 674 -2.80 -14.20 20.08
C SER A 674 -1.93 -13.02 19.72
N SER A 675 -2.55 -11.96 19.26
CA SER A 675 -1.90 -10.66 19.10
C SER A 675 -2.77 -9.55 19.66
N PHE A 676 -2.13 -8.54 20.22
CA PHE A 676 -2.76 -7.33 20.73
C PHE A 676 -1.91 -6.13 20.36
N GLY A 677 -2.52 -5.11 19.77
CA GLY A 677 -1.93 -3.82 19.50
C GLY A 677 -2.76 -2.70 20.10
N TYR A 678 -2.11 -1.76 20.79
CA TYR A 678 -2.71 -0.50 21.21
C TYR A 678 -1.88 0.65 20.66
N THR A 679 -2.53 1.60 20.00
CA THR A 679 -1.91 2.78 19.37
C THR A 679 -2.68 4.04 19.75
N ASP A 680 -2.00 5.02 20.33
CA ASP A 680 -2.46 6.37 20.60
C ASP A 680 -1.61 7.33 19.76
N ALA A 681 -2.11 7.72 18.58
CA ALA A 681 -1.41 8.53 17.60
C ALA A 681 -2.16 9.84 17.37
N ARG A 682 -1.60 10.97 17.83
CA ARG A 682 -2.28 12.27 17.83
C ARG A 682 -1.36 13.42 17.48
N TYR A 683 -1.93 14.46 16.85
CA TYR A 683 -1.28 15.74 16.65
C TYR A 683 -0.95 16.41 18.00
N THR A 684 0.16 17.12 18.04
CA THR A 684 0.64 17.78 19.27
C THR A 684 0.50 19.30 19.25
N THR A 685 0.23 19.86 18.07
CA THR A 685 0.12 21.32 17.84
C THR A 685 -1.04 21.64 16.92
N ASP A 686 -1.70 22.77 17.18
CA ASP A 686 -2.64 23.36 16.23
C ASP A 686 -1.85 23.82 15.01
N THR A 687 -2.31 23.45 13.81
CA THR A 687 -1.60 23.75 12.57
C THR A 687 -2.51 24.50 11.60
N TYR A 688 -1.97 25.57 11.03
CA TYR A 688 -2.65 26.44 10.07
C TYR A 688 -1.96 26.34 8.72
N LEU A 689 -2.73 26.47 7.64
CA LEU A 689 -2.16 26.65 6.31
C LEU A 689 -1.64 28.09 6.17
N GLY A 690 -0.46 28.22 5.59
CA GLY A 690 0.16 29.51 5.30
C GLY A 690 0.65 30.28 6.54
N PRO A 691 1.35 31.40 6.31
CA PRO A 691 2.00 32.19 7.36
C PRO A 691 1.03 33.10 8.14
N VAL A 692 -0.20 33.28 7.66
CA VAL A 692 -1.21 34.12 8.28
C VAL A 692 -2.26 33.23 8.92
N HIS A 693 -2.19 33.06 10.23
CA HIS A 693 -3.12 32.25 11.01
C HIS A 693 -4.50 32.90 11.06
N THR A 694 -5.23 32.90 9.95
CA THR A 694 -6.61 33.40 9.85
C THR A 694 -7.56 32.24 9.74
N GLY A 695 -8.62 32.23 10.54
CA GLY A 695 -9.64 31.17 10.54
C GLY A 695 -9.32 30.03 11.51
N LEU A 696 -9.94 28.88 11.26
CA LEU A 696 -9.72 27.66 12.03
C LEU A 696 -8.43 26.96 11.59
N PRO A 697 -7.73 26.26 12.49
CA PRO A 697 -6.61 25.39 12.12
C PRO A 697 -7.06 24.23 11.24
N VAL A 698 -6.15 23.66 10.48
CA VAL A 698 -6.41 22.44 9.67
C VAL A 698 -6.50 21.21 10.56
N VAL A 699 -5.65 21.15 11.58
CA VAL A 699 -5.64 20.13 12.64
C VAL A 699 -5.49 20.82 14.00
N VAL A 700 -6.07 20.23 15.03
CA VAL A 700 -5.99 20.70 16.42
C VAL A 700 -5.15 19.71 17.23
N ALA A 701 -4.41 20.23 18.21
CA ALA A 701 -3.68 19.39 19.17
C ALA A 701 -4.64 18.46 19.92
N GLY A 702 -4.36 17.15 19.84
CA GLY A 702 -5.22 16.11 20.43
C GLY A 702 -6.03 15.33 19.42
N ASP A 703 -6.22 15.83 18.20
CA ASP A 703 -6.85 15.08 17.11
C ASP A 703 -6.03 13.85 16.76
N ALA A 704 -6.71 12.76 16.42
CA ALA A 704 -6.08 11.58 15.87
C ALA A 704 -5.42 11.90 14.53
N ILE A 705 -4.27 11.27 14.26
CA ILE A 705 -3.65 11.34 12.93
C ILE A 705 -4.66 10.77 11.93
N ALA A 706 -4.83 11.48 10.82
CA ALA A 706 -5.67 11.03 9.72
C ALA A 706 -5.15 9.70 9.15
N GLY A 707 -6.07 8.89 8.67
CA GLY A 707 -5.73 7.69 7.90
C GLY A 707 -5.09 8.05 6.55
N PRO A 708 -4.75 7.04 5.75
CA PRO A 708 -4.00 7.22 4.51
C PRO A 708 -4.68 8.10 3.46
N ASN A 709 -5.98 8.34 3.57
CA ASN A 709 -6.74 9.17 2.62
C ASN A 709 -6.74 10.68 2.94
N GLY A 710 -6.01 11.10 3.97
CA GLY A 710 -5.80 12.51 4.29
C GLY A 710 -6.74 13.09 5.34
N ILE A 711 -6.48 14.37 5.65
CA ILE A 711 -7.12 15.09 6.75
C ILE A 711 -8.65 15.24 6.57
N GLY A 712 -9.11 15.30 5.32
CA GLY A 712 -10.53 15.49 4.99
C GLY A 712 -11.35 14.19 4.93
N THR A 713 -10.77 13.04 5.24
CA THR A 713 -11.47 11.75 5.18
C THR A 713 -11.81 11.21 6.56
N GLY A 714 -12.94 10.52 6.68
CA GLY A 714 -13.41 9.91 7.91
C GLY A 714 -12.66 8.64 8.33
N TYR A 715 -11.57 8.26 7.66
CA TYR A 715 -10.83 7.04 7.97
C TYR A 715 -9.86 7.29 9.12
N SER A 716 -9.98 6.53 10.20
CA SER A 716 -9.06 6.57 11.34
C SER A 716 -8.28 5.27 11.49
N ILE A 717 -7.19 5.38 12.22
CA ILE A 717 -6.36 4.23 12.58
C ILE A 717 -6.99 3.56 13.81
N PRO A 718 -7.30 2.25 13.77
CA PRO A 718 -7.87 1.56 14.93
C PRO A 718 -7.00 1.74 16.17
N PRO A 719 -7.54 2.28 17.29
CA PRO A 719 -6.77 2.49 18.52
C PRO A 719 -6.31 1.19 19.17
N TYR A 720 -6.99 0.09 18.92
CA TYR A 720 -6.51 -1.24 19.30
C TYR A 720 -7.04 -2.32 18.36
N SER A 721 -6.21 -3.35 18.18
CA SER A 721 -6.49 -4.56 17.42
C SER A 721 -6.22 -5.78 18.27
N ILE A 722 -7.03 -6.82 18.09
CA ILE A 722 -6.89 -8.10 18.80
C ILE A 722 -7.06 -9.22 17.77
N SER A 723 -6.19 -10.23 17.82
CA SER A 723 -6.45 -11.50 17.15
C SER A 723 -6.26 -12.66 18.14
N LEU A 724 -7.10 -13.68 17.99
CA LEU A 724 -7.05 -14.91 18.78
C LEU A 724 -7.32 -16.10 17.87
N GLY A 725 -6.34 -16.99 17.75
CA GLY A 725 -6.43 -18.26 17.02
C GLY A 725 -6.35 -19.44 17.98
N LEU A 726 -7.21 -20.41 17.80
CA LEU A 726 -7.24 -21.67 18.54
C LEU A 726 -7.12 -22.81 17.55
N GLU A 727 -6.13 -23.69 17.70
CA GLU A 727 -5.94 -24.82 16.81
C GLU A 727 -5.86 -26.14 17.62
N TYR A 728 -6.58 -27.15 17.15
CA TYR A 728 -6.52 -28.50 17.65
C TYR A 728 -6.13 -29.48 16.55
N LYS A 729 -4.97 -30.16 16.72
CA LYS A 729 -4.45 -31.19 15.82
C LYS A 729 -4.85 -32.58 16.30
N PHE A 730 -5.19 -33.46 15.36
CA PHE A 730 -5.59 -34.83 15.65
C PHE A 730 -5.30 -35.73 14.45
N GLN A 731 -5.29 -37.04 14.68
CA GLN A 731 -5.15 -38.01 13.58
C GLN A 731 -6.53 -38.39 13.06
N ALA A 732 -6.76 -38.21 11.75
CA ALA A 732 -7.95 -38.72 11.06
C ALA A 732 -7.54 -39.40 9.75
N PHE A 733 -8.10 -40.58 9.49
CA PHE A 733 -7.82 -41.33 8.26
C PHE A 733 -6.32 -41.59 8.01
N ALA A 734 -5.54 -41.80 9.08
CA ALA A 734 -4.08 -41.97 9.08
C ALA A 734 -3.28 -40.72 8.64
N HIS A 735 -3.92 -39.56 8.59
CA HIS A 735 -3.31 -38.27 8.27
C HIS A 735 -3.45 -37.30 9.44
N GLU A 736 -2.46 -36.42 9.56
CA GLU A 736 -2.55 -35.31 10.50
C GLU A 736 -3.64 -34.32 10.05
N SER A 737 -4.58 -34.05 10.91
CA SER A 737 -5.73 -33.20 10.65
C SER A 737 -5.83 -32.11 11.71
N TYR A 738 -6.47 -31.00 11.39
CA TYR A 738 -6.68 -29.91 12.33
C TYR A 738 -8.06 -29.28 12.22
N VAL A 739 -8.48 -28.66 13.30
CA VAL A 739 -9.58 -27.69 13.35
C VAL A 739 -9.03 -26.42 13.97
N ARG A 740 -9.24 -25.30 13.30
CA ARG A 740 -8.78 -23.97 13.71
C ARG A 740 -9.94 -22.99 13.73
N GLY A 741 -10.05 -22.22 14.82
CA GLY A 741 -10.95 -21.06 14.91
C GLY A 741 -10.13 -19.79 15.12
N ASP A 742 -10.37 -18.75 14.35
CA ASP A 742 -9.77 -17.44 14.52
C ASP A 742 -10.85 -16.39 14.80
N TRP A 743 -10.53 -15.44 15.65
CA TRP A 743 -11.33 -14.27 15.92
C TRP A 743 -10.46 -13.03 15.91
N GLU A 744 -10.85 -12.04 15.10
CA GLU A 744 -10.15 -10.77 14.97
C GLU A 744 -11.11 -9.62 15.30
N TYR A 745 -10.55 -8.57 15.92
CA TYR A 745 -11.28 -7.38 16.30
C TYR A 745 -10.45 -6.12 16.06
N LEU A 746 -11.02 -5.16 15.34
CA LEU A 746 -10.50 -3.82 15.14
C LEU A 746 -11.44 -2.82 15.79
N ALA A 747 -10.91 -1.94 16.64
CA ALA A 747 -11.71 -0.92 17.29
C ALA A 747 -12.07 0.21 16.32
N GLY A 748 -13.26 0.75 16.46
CA GLY A 748 -13.64 1.99 15.78
C GLY A 748 -13.00 3.23 16.39
N ASP A 749 -13.37 4.39 15.90
CA ASP A 749 -12.86 5.69 16.33
C ASP A 749 -12.98 5.90 17.84
N LYS A 750 -11.90 6.34 18.45
CA LYS A 750 -11.84 6.69 19.87
C LYS A 750 -11.63 8.18 20.09
N TRP A 751 -10.88 8.80 19.21
CA TRP A 751 -10.58 10.22 19.25
C TRP A 751 -11.08 10.86 17.96
N LEU A 752 -11.46 12.14 18.02
CA LEU A 752 -11.79 12.89 16.83
C LEU A 752 -10.54 13.02 15.95
N HIS A 753 -10.71 12.96 14.67
CA HIS A 753 -9.76 13.44 13.69
C HIS A 753 -10.25 14.73 13.07
N ALA A 754 -9.41 15.43 12.33
CA ALA A 754 -9.68 16.79 11.86
C ALA A 754 -11.01 16.93 11.11
N ALA A 755 -11.38 15.95 10.27
CA ALA A 755 -12.66 15.96 9.56
C ALA A 755 -13.90 15.83 10.48
N GLN A 756 -13.73 15.33 11.70
CA GLN A 756 -14.81 15.17 12.69
C GLN A 756 -14.80 16.29 13.74
N ASP A 757 -13.74 17.10 13.85
CA ASP A 757 -13.64 18.18 14.84
C ASP A 757 -14.19 19.49 14.27
N PRO A 758 -15.30 20.04 14.82
CA PRO A 758 -15.86 21.32 14.38
C PRO A 758 -14.94 22.53 14.62
N ASN A 759 -13.83 22.36 15.35
CA ASN A 759 -12.83 23.41 15.55
C ASN A 759 -11.76 23.43 14.45
N THR A 760 -11.84 22.59 13.45
CA THR A 760 -10.93 22.56 12.30
C THR A 760 -11.57 23.15 11.03
N SER A 761 -10.72 23.59 10.11
CA SER A 761 -11.16 24.01 8.76
C SER A 761 -11.48 22.81 7.85
N SER A 762 -11.13 21.61 8.25
CA SER A 762 -11.38 20.34 7.54
C SER A 762 -12.68 19.66 7.99
N TYR A 763 -13.44 20.26 8.91
CA TYR A 763 -14.65 19.66 9.46
C TYR A 763 -15.70 19.35 8.39
N ASP A 764 -16.08 18.09 8.33
CA ASP A 764 -17.19 17.59 7.49
C ASP A 764 -18.31 17.02 8.40
N PRO A 765 -19.44 17.76 8.53
CA PRO A 765 -20.55 17.28 9.37
C PRO A 765 -21.24 16.03 8.81
N THR A 766 -20.94 15.62 7.57
CA THR A 766 -21.51 14.43 6.94
C THR A 766 -20.59 13.22 7.07
N GLY A 767 -19.33 13.41 7.52
CA GLY A 767 -18.35 12.38 7.72
C GLY A 767 -18.79 11.35 8.76
N LEU A 768 -18.82 10.08 8.38
CA LEU A 768 -19.16 8.98 9.29
C LEU A 768 -17.94 8.55 10.10
N PRO A 769 -18.09 8.23 11.39
CA PRO A 769 -17.01 7.64 12.17
C PRO A 769 -16.69 6.23 11.67
N THR A 770 -15.42 5.85 11.77
CA THR A 770 -15.01 4.46 11.51
C THR A 770 -15.63 3.53 12.56
N GLU A 771 -16.39 2.56 12.11
CA GLU A 771 -17.01 1.59 12.99
C GLU A 771 -16.01 0.48 13.39
N ARG A 772 -16.34 -0.21 14.47
CA ARG A 772 -15.60 -1.40 14.88
C ARG A 772 -15.85 -2.56 13.92
N GLU A 773 -14.83 -3.36 13.72
CA GLU A 773 -14.91 -4.56 12.89
C GLU A 773 -14.65 -5.81 13.74
N SER A 774 -15.37 -6.89 13.46
CA SER A 774 -15.16 -8.18 14.12
C SER A 774 -15.34 -9.29 13.10
N PHE A 775 -14.31 -10.12 12.96
CA PHE A 775 -14.31 -11.27 12.08
C PHE A 775 -14.18 -12.56 12.90
N ALA A 776 -14.81 -13.61 12.42
CA ALA A 776 -14.62 -14.94 12.98
C ALA A 776 -14.55 -15.96 11.84
N SER A 777 -13.64 -16.89 11.94
CA SER A 777 -13.48 -17.96 10.96
C SER A 777 -13.30 -19.31 11.63
N LEU A 778 -13.78 -20.36 10.96
CA LEU A 778 -13.56 -21.75 11.35
C LEU A 778 -13.03 -22.53 10.16
N ARG A 779 -11.95 -23.25 10.38
CA ARG A 779 -11.29 -24.07 9.36
C ARG A 779 -11.04 -25.48 9.85
N ALA A 780 -11.09 -26.42 8.94
CA ALA A 780 -10.65 -27.78 9.19
C ALA A 780 -9.86 -28.28 7.97
N GLY A 781 -8.82 -29.01 8.21
CA GLY A 781 -7.95 -29.52 7.14
C GLY A 781 -7.26 -30.81 7.52
N THR A 782 -6.68 -31.48 6.52
CA THR A 782 -5.85 -32.65 6.69
C THR A 782 -4.63 -32.56 5.78
N LYS A 783 -3.47 -32.98 6.29
CA LYS A 783 -2.26 -33.12 5.48
C LYS A 783 -2.30 -34.47 4.77
N LEU A 784 -2.17 -34.46 3.44
CA LEU A 784 -2.18 -35.67 2.58
C LEU A 784 -0.76 -36.16 2.31
#